data_e1ceff650f5e1c110b45ea5ea2181eac
#
_entry.id   e1ceff650f5e1c110b45ea5ea2181eac
#
_cell.length_a   1.000
_cell.length_b   1.000
_cell.length_c   1.000
_cell.angle_alpha   90.00
_cell.angle_beta   90.00
_cell.angle_gamma   90.00
#
_symmetry.space_group_name_H-M   'P 1'
#
loop_
_entity.id
_entity.type
_entity.pdbx_description
1 polymer ?
#
loop_
_entity_poly.entity_id
_entity_poly.type
_entity_poly.pdbx_seq_one_letter_code
_entity_poly.pdbx_strand_id
1 'polypeptide(L)'
;MMNTFSYKKDSLLLMVCIFGFAHFVYAAESGDVIKLDEVVVTATRTRISLADAPAAVTVVTDKQIESKSVSRLGDALTNVPSLFLRAGALGDSQGTQGTSGMSLRGVDHKKVLILLDGQPIQDAGSGQINWRTAFVDDIARIEVVPGAFSSLYGSNAIGGVINIISKQPDKRELSAKVKKGWNDASGEEASLYFRDKNDKGWGIVAGLGYQNRDSYVNDFVVRTPSAGAAGTPVTGAQPTTSSTGAPAYIVGDKGAAPWHQLNATSKLYYDLSAVDKLSAGVSFSRTDLGYTHFNSYLRNASTGAPVASGTLGINGQRVILLESNFVNNSPLLESSMRYFAAYEGVIGEDKILKVDLARINRQYQFVNADSTATWGGGSGTQSTAPNSGTDANLSVSFPLGNMQTIVSGVALHREVVDGLTYNLANWRDPETRTTLASGFTGDSTTTSVYAQDEVAVGGKLKVYAGGRYDSWQTQGSYFKSVTTAPATPAVSASYEARSSSAFNAKLAGVYRAMEGVTLRASYGQSFRAPTNQDLYAYSSIAGVTSINDPNLKPEQGRSWELGTAWQVSENLKTSATYYQTMIQDLITNKRLAPPPNIVSQRINAGRARISGIELSAESVLNSWLEMSASLAFIESEMLENEADPGSVGKRLIDSPKNIFSMLFTAHQGSWSGTLSANYYSKIYSTAQNTDTVEGVPGAYDPRTLLNAKIMYAFSNEIKGHVAINNLLDEKSYSFFLNPGRSLMAGVDFSL
;
A
#
# COMPACT_ATOMS: atom_id res chain seq x y z
N MET A 1 -1.88 38.87 -18.67
CA MET A 1 -0.62 39.10 -17.89
C MET A 1 -0.81 38.53 -16.52
N MET A 2 -0.66 37.20 -16.35
CA MET A 2 -0.55 36.54 -15.03
C MET A 2 -0.25 35.03 -15.26
N ASN A 3 0.96 34.77 -15.70
CA ASN A 3 1.42 33.36 -15.86
C ASN A 3 2.94 33.31 -15.75
N THR A 4 3.49 33.60 -14.54
CA THR A 4 4.94 33.46 -14.32
C THR A 4 5.30 33.30 -12.83
N PHE A 5 4.53 32.57 -12.01
CA PHE A 5 4.89 32.43 -10.58
C PHE A 5 4.97 30.99 -10.05
N SER A 6 4.67 29.96 -10.86
CA SER A 6 4.71 28.56 -10.37
C SER A 6 6.12 27.95 -10.35
N TYR A 7 7.01 28.37 -11.22
CA TYR A 7 8.35 27.73 -11.37
C TYR A 7 9.38 28.13 -10.31
N LYS A 8 9.16 29.18 -9.52
CA LYS A 8 10.15 29.68 -8.53
C LYS A 8 10.01 29.05 -7.15
N LYS A 9 8.89 28.48 -6.76
CA LYS A 9 8.70 27.86 -5.44
C LYS A 9 9.43 26.54 -5.30
N ASP A 10 9.36 25.68 -6.32
CA ASP A 10 10.00 24.37 -6.28
C ASP A 10 11.53 24.46 -6.30
N SER A 11 12.08 25.46 -7.02
CA SER A 11 13.53 25.71 -7.08
C SER A 11 14.08 26.34 -5.79
N LEU A 12 13.28 27.09 -5.06
CA LEU A 12 13.74 27.76 -3.83
C LEU A 12 13.78 26.79 -2.64
N LEU A 13 12.82 25.85 -2.53
CA LEU A 13 12.85 24.79 -1.52
C LEU A 13 14.03 23.83 -1.76
N LEU A 14 14.31 23.51 -3.02
CA LEU A 14 15.44 22.66 -3.40
C LEU A 14 16.79 23.32 -3.08
N MET A 15 16.91 24.63 -3.29
CA MET A 15 18.15 25.38 -3.02
C MET A 15 18.43 25.53 -1.52
N VAL A 16 17.41 25.74 -0.69
CA VAL A 16 17.56 25.83 0.77
C VAL A 16 17.96 24.46 1.36
N CYS A 17 17.47 23.35 0.81
CA CYS A 17 17.87 22.02 1.27
C CYS A 17 19.33 21.67 0.91
N ILE A 18 19.83 22.07 -0.27
CA ILE A 18 21.20 21.74 -0.72
C ILE A 18 22.26 22.61 -0.02
N PHE A 19 21.99 23.89 0.23
CA PHE A 19 22.93 24.81 0.90
C PHE A 19 22.87 24.72 2.43
N GLY A 20 21.78 24.24 3.03
CA GLY A 20 21.67 24.02 4.48
C GLY A 20 22.56 22.89 5.00
N PHE A 21 22.85 21.89 4.17
CA PHE A 21 23.66 20.72 4.55
C PHE A 21 25.15 21.03 4.76
N ALA A 22 25.68 22.09 4.15
CA ALA A 22 27.11 22.38 4.17
C ALA A 22 27.62 23.13 5.43
N HIS A 23 26.75 23.65 6.30
CA HIS A 23 27.14 24.54 7.41
C HIS A 23 26.83 24.01 8.82
N PHE A 24 26.30 22.79 8.99
CA PHE A 24 25.96 22.23 10.31
C PHE A 24 26.93 21.19 10.87
N VAL A 25 28.15 21.10 10.33
CA VAL A 25 29.18 20.20 10.87
C VAL A 25 30.08 20.98 11.82
N TYR A 26 29.65 21.18 13.06
CA TYR A 26 30.57 21.53 14.16
C TYR A 26 30.10 20.93 15.48
N ALA A 27 30.95 20.01 15.98
CA ALA A 27 31.14 19.54 17.36
C ALA A 27 29.89 19.12 18.15
N ALA A 28 29.62 17.82 18.23
CA ALA A 28 28.99 17.20 19.37
C ALA A 28 30.04 16.38 20.15
N GLU A 29 30.14 16.61 21.45
CA GLU A 29 30.87 15.72 22.35
C GLU A 29 30.17 14.35 22.39
N SER A 30 30.95 13.29 22.31
CA SER A 30 30.49 11.91 22.22
C SER A 30 29.76 11.46 23.48
N GLY A 31 28.43 11.39 23.40
CA GLY A 31 27.67 10.49 24.23
C GLY A 31 27.69 9.10 23.60
N ASP A 32 27.82 8.03 24.40
CA ASP A 32 27.82 6.63 23.94
C ASP A 32 26.56 6.32 23.10
N VAL A 33 26.66 6.47 21.79
CA VAL A 33 25.67 5.99 20.84
C VAL A 33 25.88 4.48 20.74
N ILE A 34 25.01 3.69 21.35
CA ILE A 34 24.97 2.24 21.16
C ILE A 34 24.63 1.99 19.69
N LYS A 35 25.65 1.80 18.86
CA LYS A 35 25.52 1.27 17.50
C LYS A 35 25.13 -0.19 17.61
N LEU A 36 23.84 -0.50 17.66
CA LEU A 36 23.35 -1.83 17.33
C LEU A 36 23.56 -1.99 15.82
N ASP A 37 24.39 -2.95 15.41
CA ASP A 37 24.45 -3.41 14.02
C ASP A 37 23.04 -3.88 13.64
N GLU A 38 22.37 -3.10 12.80
CA GLU A 38 21.01 -3.35 12.41
C GLU A 38 20.96 -4.61 11.54
N VAL A 39 20.33 -5.68 12.07
CA VAL A 39 20.24 -6.97 11.40
C VAL A 39 18.99 -7.02 10.55
N VAL A 40 19.15 -7.35 9.27
CA VAL A 40 18.08 -7.52 8.30
C VAL A 40 18.00 -8.96 7.80
N VAL A 41 16.82 -9.39 7.41
CA VAL A 41 16.56 -10.76 6.94
C VAL A 41 16.01 -10.77 5.51
N THR A 42 15.25 -9.75 5.13
CA THR A 42 14.48 -9.75 3.88
C THR A 42 15.38 -9.76 2.62
N ALA A 43 16.56 -9.17 2.67
CA ALA A 43 17.44 -9.10 1.50
C ALA A 43 18.04 -10.45 1.07
N THR A 44 18.18 -11.42 2.01
CA THR A 44 18.88 -12.69 1.76
C THR A 44 18.17 -13.94 2.31
N ARG A 45 17.07 -13.79 3.05
CA ARG A 45 16.41 -14.82 3.88
C ARG A 45 17.28 -15.35 5.04
N THR A 46 18.43 -14.76 5.27
CA THR A 46 19.33 -15.02 6.40
C THR A 46 19.54 -13.74 7.22
N ARG A 47 19.95 -13.87 8.46
CA ARG A 47 20.28 -12.70 9.30
C ARG A 47 21.64 -12.15 8.89
N ILE A 48 21.64 -10.95 8.32
CA ILE A 48 22.87 -10.24 7.91
C ILE A 48 22.88 -8.82 8.49
N SER A 49 24.08 -8.25 8.61
CA SER A 49 24.20 -6.81 8.88
C SER A 49 23.63 -5.99 7.74
N LEU A 50 22.96 -4.87 8.03
CA LEU A 50 22.47 -3.93 7.04
C LEU A 50 23.58 -3.45 6.07
N ALA A 51 24.82 -3.32 6.56
CA ALA A 51 25.97 -2.94 5.76
C ALA A 51 26.34 -3.98 4.68
N ASP A 52 26.03 -5.26 4.90
CA ASP A 52 26.28 -6.37 3.99
C ASP A 52 25.10 -6.67 3.06
N ALA A 53 23.99 -5.93 3.19
CA ALA A 53 22.80 -6.18 2.38
C ALA A 53 23.07 -5.91 0.89
N PRO A 54 22.72 -6.87 -0.02
CA PRO A 54 22.97 -6.76 -1.46
C PRO A 54 21.97 -5.87 -2.20
N ALA A 55 21.33 -4.95 -1.49
CA ALA A 55 20.37 -3.97 -2.00
C ALA A 55 20.26 -2.76 -1.07
N ALA A 56 19.63 -1.69 -1.52
CA ALA A 56 19.24 -0.58 -0.65
C ALA A 56 18.10 -1.05 0.28
N VAL A 57 18.36 -1.24 1.55
CA VAL A 57 17.39 -1.65 2.55
C VAL A 57 17.06 -0.49 3.47
N THR A 58 15.78 -0.23 3.69
CA THR A 58 15.31 0.70 4.72
C THR A 58 14.63 -0.10 5.82
N VAL A 59 15.00 0.16 7.08
CA VAL A 59 14.38 -0.42 8.25
C VAL A 59 13.60 0.66 8.98
N VAL A 60 12.32 0.40 9.25
CA VAL A 60 11.49 1.25 10.11
C VAL A 60 11.32 0.52 11.43
N THR A 61 11.92 1.04 12.50
CA THR A 61 11.93 0.40 13.82
C THR A 61 10.64 0.69 14.60
N ASP A 62 10.37 -0.11 15.65
CA ASP A 62 9.27 0.13 16.59
C ASP A 62 9.35 1.52 17.24
N LYS A 63 10.56 1.99 17.58
CA LYS A 63 10.80 3.35 18.12
C LYS A 63 10.38 4.43 17.11
N GLN A 64 10.72 4.26 15.83
CA GLN A 64 10.29 5.20 14.78
C GLN A 64 8.78 5.14 14.55
N ILE A 65 8.15 3.97 14.69
CA ILE A 65 6.69 3.83 14.63
C ILE A 65 6.05 4.56 15.83
N GLU A 66 6.56 4.35 17.04
CA GLU A 66 6.06 5.00 18.26
C GLU A 66 6.26 6.52 18.23
N SER A 67 7.36 7.02 17.67
CA SER A 67 7.66 8.46 17.58
C SER A 67 6.67 9.22 16.70
N LYS A 68 6.00 8.56 15.75
CA LYS A 68 5.01 9.14 14.83
C LYS A 68 3.58 8.95 15.35
N SER A 69 2.63 9.63 14.71
CA SER A 69 1.20 9.41 14.94
C SER A 69 0.70 8.30 14.01
N VAL A 70 1.05 7.06 14.30
CA VAL A 70 0.69 5.89 13.50
C VAL A 70 -0.62 5.29 14.02
N SER A 71 -1.61 5.19 13.14
CA SER A 71 -2.88 4.48 13.38
C SER A 71 -3.02 3.23 12.50
N ARG A 72 -2.30 3.20 11.38
CA ARG A 72 -2.32 2.09 10.39
C ARG A 72 -0.91 1.82 9.92
N LEU A 73 -0.68 0.60 9.45
CA LEU A 73 0.61 0.17 8.93
C LEU A 73 1.21 1.13 7.87
N GLY A 74 0.38 1.66 6.96
CA GLY A 74 0.84 2.60 5.94
C GLY A 74 1.42 3.90 6.51
N ASP A 75 0.90 4.39 7.64
CA ASP A 75 1.38 5.61 8.29
C ASP A 75 2.85 5.45 8.75
N ALA A 76 3.26 4.23 9.13
CA ALA A 76 4.63 3.92 9.51
C ALA A 76 5.63 4.07 8.35
N LEU A 77 5.15 3.89 7.11
CA LEU A 77 5.97 3.86 5.89
C LEU A 77 6.16 5.23 5.22
N THR A 78 5.57 6.29 5.72
CA THR A 78 5.54 7.62 5.07
C THR A 78 6.91 8.25 4.83
N ASN A 79 7.94 7.86 5.57
CA ASN A 79 9.32 8.38 5.41
C ASN A 79 10.27 7.39 4.71
N VAL A 80 9.76 6.30 4.11
CA VAL A 80 10.58 5.36 3.35
C VAL A 80 10.94 5.98 2.01
N PRO A 81 12.22 5.99 1.60
CA PRO A 81 12.65 6.53 0.32
C PRO A 81 11.91 5.90 -0.86
N SER A 82 11.57 6.71 -1.87
CA SER A 82 10.87 6.26 -3.09
C SER A 82 9.54 5.54 -2.90
N LEU A 83 9.00 5.52 -1.68
CA LEU A 83 7.68 4.95 -1.42
C LEU A 83 6.63 6.05 -1.46
N PHE A 84 5.67 5.89 -2.36
CA PHE A 84 4.48 6.73 -2.46
C PHE A 84 3.28 5.99 -1.91
N LEU A 85 2.51 6.68 -1.07
CA LEU A 85 1.23 6.20 -0.56
C LEU A 85 0.17 7.25 -0.86
N ARG A 86 -0.88 6.85 -1.57
CA ARG A 86 -2.04 7.71 -1.80
C ARG A 86 -2.77 7.94 -0.48
N ALA A 87 -3.08 9.19 -0.11
CA ALA A 87 -3.67 9.49 1.18
C ALA A 87 -5.03 8.80 1.38
N GLY A 88 -5.91 8.83 0.40
CA GLY A 88 -7.19 8.13 0.44
C GLY A 88 -7.09 6.60 0.40
N ALA A 89 -5.97 6.04 -0.09
CA ALA A 89 -5.70 4.60 -0.09
C ALA A 89 -5.38 4.05 1.30
N LEU A 90 -5.03 4.92 2.23
CA LEU A 90 -4.78 4.54 3.62
C LEU A 90 -6.07 4.33 4.43
N GLY A 91 -7.23 4.39 3.79
CA GLY A 91 -8.48 3.89 4.31
C GLY A 91 -9.42 4.88 4.98
N ASP A 92 -9.29 6.16 4.74
CA ASP A 92 -10.32 7.14 5.16
C ASP A 92 -11.45 7.26 4.15
N SER A 93 -11.25 6.75 2.94
CA SER A 93 -12.31 6.62 1.96
C SER A 93 -12.06 5.42 1.07
N GLN A 94 -13.01 4.52 1.09
CA GLN A 94 -13.31 3.63 -0.02
C GLN A 94 -12.19 2.83 -0.66
N GLY A 95 -11.98 1.66 -0.19
CA GLY A 95 -11.52 0.53 -0.97
C GLY A 95 -12.49 0.12 -2.07
N THR A 96 -13.20 1.03 -2.69
CA THR A 96 -13.96 0.70 -3.88
C THR A 96 -13.06 0.79 -5.09
N GLN A 97 -12.83 -0.37 -5.69
CA GLN A 97 -12.20 -0.54 -7.00
C GLN A 97 -10.71 -0.22 -7.10
N GLY A 98 -9.88 -0.96 -6.37
CA GLY A 98 -8.49 -1.09 -6.77
C GLY A 98 -7.58 0.10 -6.50
N THR A 99 -7.91 0.94 -5.54
CA THR A 99 -7.18 2.17 -5.25
C THR A 99 -6.33 2.11 -3.98
N SER A 100 -5.77 0.97 -3.63
CA SER A 100 -4.65 0.94 -2.70
C SER A 100 -3.40 1.56 -3.35
N GLY A 101 -3.50 2.83 -3.74
CA GLY A 101 -2.47 3.56 -4.47
C GLY A 101 -1.17 3.64 -3.69
N MET A 102 -0.31 2.64 -3.87
CA MET A 102 1.07 2.64 -3.42
C MET A 102 1.97 2.40 -4.63
N SER A 103 3.11 3.05 -4.66
CA SER A 103 4.20 2.63 -5.53
C SER A 103 5.53 2.66 -4.78
N LEU A 104 6.40 1.74 -5.11
CA LEU A 104 7.78 1.69 -4.65
C LEU A 104 8.68 1.90 -5.87
N ARG A 105 9.51 2.95 -5.85
CA ARG A 105 10.29 3.37 -7.03
C ARG A 105 9.43 3.58 -8.29
N GLY A 106 8.18 4.00 -8.13
CA GLY A 106 7.23 4.17 -9.25
C GLY A 106 6.64 2.87 -9.80
N VAL A 107 6.95 1.73 -9.21
CA VAL A 107 6.33 0.43 -9.53
C VAL A 107 5.07 0.25 -8.70
N ASP A 108 3.97 -0.07 -9.35
CA ASP A 108 2.63 -0.25 -8.77
C ASP A 108 2.58 -1.35 -7.67
N HIS A 109 1.73 -1.18 -6.68
CA HIS A 109 1.59 -2.05 -5.50
C HIS A 109 1.36 -3.54 -5.79
N LYS A 110 0.70 -3.90 -6.90
CA LYS A 110 0.50 -5.31 -7.29
C LYS A 110 1.80 -6.01 -7.68
N LYS A 111 2.85 -5.22 -7.91
CA LYS A 111 4.20 -5.65 -8.30
C LYS A 111 5.21 -5.46 -7.16
N VAL A 112 4.74 -5.13 -5.94
CA VAL A 112 5.51 -5.05 -4.70
C VAL A 112 4.97 -6.10 -3.75
N LEU A 113 5.80 -7.05 -3.34
CA LEU A 113 5.39 -8.13 -2.44
C LEU A 113 5.37 -7.64 -1.00
N ILE A 114 4.26 -7.85 -0.31
CA ILE A 114 4.07 -7.42 1.08
C ILE A 114 3.88 -8.65 1.96
N LEU A 115 4.77 -8.76 2.95
CA LEU A 115 4.88 -9.91 3.83
C LEU A 115 4.58 -9.52 5.28
N LEU A 116 4.00 -10.44 6.04
CA LEU A 116 3.96 -10.43 7.49
C LEU A 116 4.68 -11.70 7.99
N ASP A 117 5.79 -11.51 8.71
CA ASP A 117 6.68 -12.58 9.16
C ASP A 117 7.13 -13.49 8.01
N GLY A 118 7.47 -12.88 6.85
CA GLY A 118 7.95 -13.59 5.66
C GLY A 118 6.87 -14.21 4.77
N GLN A 119 5.58 -14.03 5.07
CA GLN A 119 4.47 -14.65 4.35
C GLN A 119 3.55 -13.62 3.70
N PRO A 120 3.10 -13.82 2.44
CA PRO A 120 2.26 -12.87 1.72
C PRO A 120 0.96 -12.53 2.44
N ILE A 121 0.61 -11.22 2.47
CA ILE A 121 -0.65 -10.75 3.03
C ILE A 121 -1.50 -9.97 2.01
N GLN A 122 -1.20 -10.09 0.74
CA GLN A 122 -2.01 -9.51 -0.33
C GLN A 122 -3.29 -10.33 -0.56
N ASP A 123 -4.31 -9.70 -1.13
CA ASP A 123 -5.57 -10.35 -1.46
C ASP A 123 -5.39 -11.37 -2.58
N ALA A 124 -5.80 -12.60 -2.36
CA ALA A 124 -5.60 -13.73 -3.30
C ALA A 124 -6.41 -13.59 -4.60
N GLY A 125 -7.48 -12.80 -4.59
CA GLY A 125 -8.29 -12.55 -5.78
C GLY A 125 -7.72 -11.42 -6.65
N SER A 126 -7.38 -10.30 -6.02
CA SER A 126 -7.07 -9.02 -6.67
C SER A 126 -5.60 -8.60 -6.60
N GLY A 127 -4.81 -9.18 -5.71
CA GLY A 127 -3.43 -8.78 -5.41
C GLY A 127 -3.31 -7.47 -4.64
N GLN A 128 -4.41 -6.93 -4.11
CA GLN A 128 -4.41 -5.69 -3.35
C GLN A 128 -3.95 -5.88 -1.91
N ILE A 129 -3.52 -4.80 -1.26
CA ILE A 129 -3.16 -4.77 0.15
C ILE A 129 -4.21 -4.03 0.97
N ASN A 130 -4.62 -4.64 2.08
CA ASN A 130 -5.31 -3.93 3.15
C ASN A 130 -4.30 -3.57 4.25
N TRP A 131 -3.99 -2.28 4.38
CA TRP A 131 -3.05 -1.75 5.36
C TRP A 131 -3.53 -1.86 6.82
N ARG A 132 -4.75 -2.35 7.04
CA ARG A 132 -5.35 -2.58 8.36
C ARG A 132 -5.23 -4.03 8.84
N THR A 133 -4.71 -4.94 8.00
CA THR A 133 -4.59 -6.37 8.32
C THR A 133 -3.59 -6.65 9.45
N ALA A 134 -2.52 -5.84 9.60
CA ALA A 134 -1.53 -6.00 10.65
C ALA A 134 -1.85 -5.12 11.87
N PHE A 135 -1.75 -5.69 13.06
CA PHE A 135 -1.90 -4.98 14.32
C PHE A 135 -0.62 -4.19 14.63
N VAL A 136 -0.71 -2.86 14.65
CA VAL A 136 0.46 -1.96 14.71
C VAL A 136 1.29 -2.16 15.98
N ASP A 137 0.67 -2.40 17.13
CA ASP A 137 1.38 -2.59 18.40
C ASP A 137 2.21 -3.89 18.46
N ASP A 138 1.91 -4.85 17.58
CA ASP A 138 2.64 -6.11 17.43
C ASP A 138 3.85 -5.99 16.49
N ILE A 139 4.13 -4.83 15.89
CA ILE A 139 5.21 -4.66 14.91
C ILE A 139 6.52 -4.35 15.64
N ALA A 140 7.54 -5.19 15.40
CA ALA A 140 8.90 -4.95 15.87
C ALA A 140 9.68 -4.04 14.90
N ARG A 141 9.55 -4.28 13.59
CA ARG A 141 10.13 -3.45 12.53
C ARG A 141 9.52 -3.78 11.17
N ILE A 142 9.75 -2.90 10.21
CA ILE A 142 9.39 -3.12 8.81
C ILE A 142 10.66 -2.98 7.99
N GLU A 143 10.97 -4.00 7.18
CA GLU A 143 12.09 -4.00 6.24
C GLU A 143 11.57 -3.74 4.82
N VAL A 144 12.05 -2.69 4.17
CA VAL A 144 11.69 -2.34 2.79
C VAL A 144 12.90 -2.53 1.91
N VAL A 145 12.79 -3.42 0.93
CA VAL A 145 13.88 -3.80 0.03
C VAL A 145 13.41 -3.61 -1.41
N PRO A 146 13.71 -2.45 -2.03
CA PRO A 146 13.31 -2.18 -3.41
C PRO A 146 14.15 -2.96 -4.43
N GLY A 147 13.59 -3.14 -5.64
CA GLY A 147 14.21 -3.84 -6.76
C GLY A 147 13.70 -5.26 -6.98
N ALA A 148 14.35 -6.02 -7.87
CA ALA A 148 13.93 -7.37 -8.26
C ALA A 148 14.32 -8.42 -7.20
N PHE A 149 13.33 -9.08 -6.61
CA PHE A 149 13.51 -10.10 -5.57
C PHE A 149 12.78 -11.42 -5.83
N SER A 150 12.29 -11.64 -7.04
CA SER A 150 11.62 -12.92 -7.38
C SER A 150 12.54 -14.13 -7.29
N SER A 151 13.84 -13.96 -7.36
CA SER A 151 14.82 -15.06 -7.15
C SER A 151 14.76 -15.68 -5.75
N LEU A 152 14.21 -14.98 -4.76
CA LEU A 152 14.01 -15.50 -3.41
C LEU A 152 12.54 -15.65 -3.05
N TYR A 153 11.70 -14.69 -3.46
CA TYR A 153 10.32 -14.58 -2.98
C TYR A 153 9.26 -14.97 -4.00
N GLY A 154 9.61 -15.11 -5.30
CA GLY A 154 8.67 -15.51 -6.36
C GLY A 154 7.86 -14.33 -6.90
N SER A 155 6.58 -14.59 -7.22
CA SER A 155 5.70 -13.62 -7.84
C SER A 155 5.55 -12.31 -7.03
N ASN A 156 5.20 -11.23 -7.73
CA ASN A 156 4.89 -9.90 -7.19
C ASN A 156 6.10 -9.08 -6.67
N ALA A 157 7.33 -9.60 -6.75
CA ALA A 157 8.53 -8.92 -6.27
C ALA A 157 9.31 -8.19 -7.40
N ILE A 158 8.61 -7.46 -8.29
CA ILE A 158 9.21 -6.65 -9.37
C ILE A 158 9.73 -5.32 -8.80
N GLY A 159 8.90 -4.60 -8.04
CA GLY A 159 9.26 -3.31 -7.43
C GLY A 159 10.03 -3.46 -6.12
N GLY A 160 9.92 -4.60 -5.46
CA GLY A 160 10.56 -4.88 -4.19
C GLY A 160 9.74 -5.74 -3.25
N VAL A 161 10.22 -5.81 -2.01
CA VAL A 161 9.57 -6.54 -0.91
C VAL A 161 9.45 -5.61 0.29
N ILE A 162 8.29 -5.59 0.92
CA ILE A 162 8.04 -4.96 2.22
C ILE A 162 7.71 -6.07 3.20
N ASN A 163 8.57 -6.30 4.19
CA ASN A 163 8.38 -7.35 5.18
C ASN A 163 8.13 -6.74 6.57
N ILE A 164 6.94 -6.98 7.08
CA ILE A 164 6.50 -6.58 8.41
C ILE A 164 6.91 -7.71 9.36
N ILE A 165 7.72 -7.39 10.35
CA ILE A 165 8.23 -8.36 11.31
C ILE A 165 7.58 -8.07 12.67
N SER A 166 6.88 -9.06 13.19
CA SER A 166 6.16 -8.94 14.45
C SER A 166 7.05 -9.13 15.66
N LYS A 167 6.62 -8.59 16.79
CA LYS A 167 7.31 -8.74 18.08
C LYS A 167 7.29 -10.18 18.54
N GLN A 168 8.39 -10.60 19.18
CA GLN A 168 8.55 -11.91 19.83
C GLN A 168 8.46 -11.75 21.34
N PRO A 169 8.12 -12.81 22.09
CA PRO A 169 8.01 -12.78 23.54
C PRO A 169 9.39 -12.93 24.21
N ASP A 170 10.28 -11.97 23.98
CA ASP A 170 11.64 -11.93 24.54
C ASP A 170 11.70 -11.34 25.95
N LYS A 171 10.69 -10.57 26.33
CA LYS A 171 10.52 -9.94 27.64
C LYS A 171 9.04 -9.84 27.97
N ARG A 172 8.74 -9.73 29.27
CA ARG A 172 7.39 -9.40 29.72
C ARG A 172 7.06 -7.94 29.38
N GLU A 173 5.93 -7.73 28.75
CA GLU A 173 5.40 -6.42 28.44
C GLU A 173 3.87 -6.47 28.46
N LEU A 174 3.26 -5.56 29.18
CA LEU A 174 1.83 -5.27 29.10
C LEU A 174 1.69 -3.82 28.72
N SER A 175 1.05 -3.54 27.59
CA SER A 175 0.77 -2.16 27.19
C SER A 175 -0.71 -1.95 26.88
N ALA A 176 -1.21 -0.79 27.28
CA ALA A 176 -2.56 -0.32 26.98
C ALA A 176 -2.46 1.11 26.45
N LYS A 177 -3.15 1.39 25.34
CA LYS A 177 -3.15 2.72 24.72
C LYS A 177 -4.57 3.16 24.46
N VAL A 178 -4.83 4.44 24.70
CA VAL A 178 -6.10 5.08 24.37
C VAL A 178 -5.79 6.40 23.68
N LYS A 179 -6.45 6.66 22.54
CA LYS A 179 -6.28 7.89 21.78
C LYS A 179 -7.65 8.46 21.40
N LYS A 180 -7.75 9.79 21.39
CA LYS A 180 -8.89 10.53 20.85
C LYS A 180 -8.40 11.44 19.74
N GLY A 181 -9.13 11.45 18.63
CA GLY A 181 -8.91 12.35 17.50
C GLY A 181 -10.00 13.39 17.37
N TRP A 182 -9.66 14.51 16.73
CA TRP A 182 -10.56 15.62 16.40
C TRP A 182 -10.35 16.08 14.96
N ASN A 183 -11.31 16.84 14.44
CA ASN A 183 -11.38 17.29 13.06
C ASN A 183 -11.41 16.08 12.11
N ASP A 184 -10.63 16.07 11.04
CA ASP A 184 -10.66 15.00 10.03
C ASP A 184 -10.11 13.65 10.56
N ALA A 185 -9.49 13.62 11.75
CA ALA A 185 -9.17 12.39 12.49
C ALA A 185 -10.16 12.09 13.63
N SER A 186 -11.34 12.74 13.66
CA SER A 186 -12.35 12.52 14.71
C SER A 186 -12.63 11.03 14.91
N GLY A 187 -12.60 10.59 16.17
CA GLY A 187 -12.77 9.19 16.53
C GLY A 187 -11.91 8.76 17.71
N GLU A 188 -11.89 7.47 17.95
CA GLU A 188 -11.25 6.87 19.12
C GLU A 188 -10.44 5.63 18.73
N GLU A 189 -9.34 5.41 19.44
CA GLU A 189 -8.54 4.19 19.34
C GLU A 189 -8.27 3.66 20.75
N ALA A 190 -8.34 2.35 20.91
CA ALA A 190 -7.92 1.67 22.12
C ALA A 190 -7.20 0.38 21.75
N SER A 191 -6.12 0.07 22.44
CA SER A 191 -5.41 -1.20 22.27
C SER A 191 -4.90 -1.74 23.59
N LEU A 192 -4.83 -3.07 23.65
CA LEU A 192 -4.22 -3.84 24.72
C LEU A 192 -3.27 -4.84 24.08
N TYR A 193 -2.04 -4.89 24.54
CA TYR A 193 -1.02 -5.79 24.05
C TYR A 193 -0.26 -6.42 25.21
N PHE A 194 -0.04 -7.71 25.13
CA PHE A 194 0.69 -8.49 26.12
C PHE A 194 1.65 -9.44 25.44
N ARG A 195 2.87 -9.55 25.97
CA ARG A 195 3.82 -10.60 25.66
C ARG A 195 4.59 -11.02 26.90
N ASP A 196 4.90 -12.28 26.98
CA ASP A 196 5.67 -12.84 28.08
C ASP A 196 6.34 -14.15 27.66
N LYS A 197 7.46 -14.49 28.30
CA LYS A 197 8.16 -15.75 28.11
C LYS A 197 8.66 -16.26 29.46
N ASN A 198 8.37 -17.51 29.76
CA ASN A 198 8.82 -18.14 30.99
C ASN A 198 10.15 -18.88 30.79
N ASP A 199 10.77 -19.27 31.90
CA ASP A 199 12.05 -19.99 31.94
C ASP A 199 11.99 -21.41 31.35
N LYS A 200 10.78 -21.95 31.12
CA LYS A 200 10.56 -23.25 30.49
C LYS A 200 10.49 -23.17 28.98
N GLY A 201 10.77 -22.01 28.39
CA GLY A 201 10.77 -21.78 26.95
C GLY A 201 9.38 -21.45 26.32
N TRP A 202 8.31 -21.44 27.14
CA TRP A 202 7.00 -21.02 26.63
C TRP A 202 6.88 -19.51 26.55
N GLY A 203 6.48 -19.02 25.39
CA GLY A 203 6.19 -17.61 25.15
C GLY A 203 4.78 -17.41 24.61
N ILE A 204 4.18 -16.28 24.97
CA ILE A 204 2.87 -15.86 24.49
C ILE A 204 2.91 -14.41 24.01
N VAL A 205 2.18 -14.13 22.95
CA VAL A 205 1.83 -12.76 22.51
C VAL A 205 0.31 -12.72 22.34
N ALA A 206 -0.34 -11.71 22.89
CA ALA A 206 -1.76 -11.46 22.71
C ALA A 206 -2.00 -9.96 22.52
N GLY A 207 -2.87 -9.61 21.59
CA GLY A 207 -3.21 -8.21 21.29
C GLY A 207 -4.66 -8.06 20.88
N LEU A 208 -5.27 -6.95 21.30
CA LEU A 208 -6.60 -6.52 20.92
C LEU A 208 -6.56 -5.03 20.61
N GLY A 209 -7.07 -4.61 19.47
CA GLY A 209 -7.15 -3.22 19.05
C GLY A 209 -8.51 -2.88 18.47
N TYR A 210 -9.04 -1.75 18.86
CA TYR A 210 -10.26 -1.17 18.34
C TYR A 210 -10.00 0.25 17.87
N GLN A 211 -10.54 0.59 16.70
CA GLN A 211 -10.50 1.95 16.14
C GLN A 211 -11.90 2.31 15.64
N ASN A 212 -12.32 3.52 15.93
CA ASN A 212 -13.51 4.13 15.37
C ASN A 212 -13.13 5.49 14.76
N ARG A 213 -13.65 5.80 13.59
CA ARG A 213 -13.46 7.07 12.90
C ARG A 213 -14.80 7.59 12.39
N ASP A 214 -15.12 8.82 12.76
CA ASP A 214 -16.30 9.51 12.24
C ASP A 214 -16.09 9.94 10.80
N SER A 215 -14.82 10.03 10.35
CA SER A 215 -14.40 10.47 9.02
C SER A 215 -14.85 11.92 8.71
N TYR A 216 -14.72 12.33 7.48
CA TYR A 216 -15.06 13.67 6.98
C TYR A 216 -15.64 13.57 5.57
N VAL A 217 -16.24 14.67 5.10
CA VAL A 217 -16.76 14.74 3.74
C VAL A 217 -15.59 14.88 2.76
N ASN A 218 -15.38 13.89 1.93
CA ASN A 218 -14.27 13.83 0.97
C ASN A 218 -14.67 13.49 -0.47
N ASP A 219 -15.90 13.01 -0.69
CA ASP A 219 -16.40 12.61 -2.01
C ASP A 219 -17.50 13.58 -2.50
N PHE A 220 -17.12 14.49 -3.39
CA PHE A 220 -18.01 15.48 -3.95
C PHE A 220 -18.71 14.96 -5.20
N VAL A 221 -19.98 15.32 -5.35
CA VAL A 221 -20.74 15.02 -6.55
C VAL A 221 -20.49 16.11 -7.59
N VAL A 222 -19.74 15.77 -8.63
CA VAL A 222 -19.39 16.66 -9.74
C VAL A 222 -20.21 16.30 -10.98
N ARG A 223 -20.82 17.30 -11.62
CA ARG A 223 -21.62 17.11 -12.83
C ARG A 223 -21.16 18.07 -13.93
N THR A 224 -21.03 17.55 -15.14
CA THR A 224 -20.70 18.34 -16.33
C THR A 224 -21.98 18.75 -17.04
N PRO A 225 -22.02 19.95 -17.68
CA PRO A 225 -23.11 20.34 -18.56
C PRO A 225 -23.29 19.33 -19.70
N SER A 226 -24.52 19.16 -20.14
CA SER A 226 -24.89 18.34 -21.29
C SER A 226 -25.63 19.15 -22.35
N ALA A 227 -25.63 18.67 -23.58
CA ALA A 227 -26.38 19.31 -24.67
C ALA A 227 -27.89 19.28 -24.38
N GLY A 228 -28.60 20.30 -24.91
CA GLY A 228 -30.06 20.43 -24.82
C GLY A 228 -30.51 21.63 -23.98
N ALA A 229 -31.82 21.87 -23.95
CA ALA A 229 -32.39 22.97 -23.20
C ALA A 229 -32.18 22.80 -21.69
N ALA A 230 -31.91 23.91 -21.00
CA ALA A 230 -31.83 23.94 -19.54
C ALA A 230 -33.18 23.51 -18.94
N GLY A 231 -33.12 22.74 -17.86
CA GLY A 231 -34.30 22.28 -17.11
C GLY A 231 -34.69 23.26 -16.01
N THR A 232 -35.19 22.70 -14.88
CA THR A 232 -35.59 23.48 -13.71
C THR A 232 -34.46 24.33 -13.19
N PRO A 233 -34.61 25.68 -13.11
CA PRO A 233 -33.58 26.55 -12.58
C PRO A 233 -33.24 26.23 -11.13
N VAL A 234 -31.95 26.11 -10.81
CA VAL A 234 -31.47 25.86 -9.45
C VAL A 234 -30.32 26.80 -9.07
N THR A 235 -30.18 27.04 -7.78
CA THR A 235 -29.07 27.78 -7.15
C THR A 235 -28.23 26.84 -6.28
N GLY A 236 -27.05 27.31 -5.79
CA GLY A 236 -26.19 26.58 -4.85
C GLY A 236 -25.12 25.70 -5.50
N ALA A 237 -25.15 25.51 -6.82
CA ALA A 237 -24.06 24.84 -7.53
C ALA A 237 -22.76 25.66 -7.47
N GLN A 238 -21.64 24.99 -7.21
CA GLN A 238 -20.32 25.62 -7.14
C GLN A 238 -19.59 25.35 -8.47
N PRO A 239 -19.21 26.41 -9.23
CA PRO A 239 -18.44 26.20 -10.45
C PRO A 239 -17.09 25.55 -10.18
N THR A 240 -16.71 24.61 -11.02
CA THR A 240 -15.42 23.91 -11.00
C THR A 240 -15.06 23.43 -12.42
N THR A 241 -13.98 22.68 -12.52
CA THR A 241 -13.64 21.92 -13.72
C THR A 241 -13.41 20.45 -13.37
N SER A 242 -13.46 19.58 -14.37
CA SER A 242 -12.93 18.22 -14.21
C SER A 242 -11.40 18.24 -14.09
N SER A 243 -10.80 17.16 -13.67
CA SER A 243 -9.33 16.98 -13.65
C SER A 243 -8.68 17.13 -15.04
N THR A 244 -9.48 17.01 -16.12
CA THR A 244 -9.05 17.21 -17.52
C THR A 244 -9.36 18.59 -18.07
N GLY A 245 -9.90 19.52 -17.25
CA GLY A 245 -10.17 20.91 -17.60
C GLY A 245 -11.55 21.19 -18.20
N ALA A 246 -12.44 20.21 -18.32
CA ALA A 246 -13.79 20.46 -18.79
C ALA A 246 -14.63 21.20 -17.73
N PRO A 247 -15.46 22.22 -18.12
CA PRO A 247 -16.34 22.90 -17.17
C PRO A 247 -17.26 21.94 -16.44
N ALA A 248 -17.43 22.14 -15.13
CA ALA A 248 -18.24 21.29 -14.27
C ALA A 248 -18.81 22.08 -13.08
N TYR A 249 -19.69 21.45 -12.32
CA TYR A 249 -20.28 21.99 -11.11
C TYR A 249 -20.21 20.96 -9.98
N ILE A 250 -19.77 21.38 -8.80
CA ILE A 250 -19.99 20.63 -7.57
C ILE A 250 -21.43 20.90 -7.15
N VAL A 251 -22.24 19.86 -7.07
CA VAL A 251 -23.69 19.92 -6.77
C VAL A 251 -24.04 19.40 -5.40
N GLY A 252 -23.07 18.84 -4.68
CA GLY A 252 -23.20 18.32 -3.34
C GLY A 252 -22.08 17.35 -2.99
N ASP A 253 -22.29 16.58 -1.94
CA ASP A 253 -21.36 15.55 -1.46
C ASP A 253 -22.12 14.29 -1.05
N LYS A 254 -21.39 13.18 -0.89
CA LYS A 254 -21.96 11.89 -0.53
C LYS A 254 -22.00 11.63 0.99
N GLY A 255 -21.75 12.65 1.80
CA GLY A 255 -21.63 12.55 3.25
C GLY A 255 -20.24 12.07 3.70
N ALA A 256 -20.07 11.95 5.00
CA ALA A 256 -18.87 11.36 5.60
C ALA A 256 -18.92 9.84 5.48
N ALA A 257 -17.74 9.20 5.55
CA ALA A 257 -17.59 7.75 5.46
C ALA A 257 -17.05 7.16 6.79
N PRO A 258 -17.87 7.11 7.87
CA PRO A 258 -17.44 6.56 9.14
C PRO A 258 -17.07 5.08 8.99
N TRP A 259 -16.05 4.66 9.77
CA TRP A 259 -15.63 3.28 9.79
C TRP A 259 -15.16 2.87 11.19
N HIS A 260 -15.24 1.59 11.46
CA HIS A 260 -14.64 0.99 12.65
C HIS A 260 -13.86 -0.27 12.28
N GLN A 261 -12.87 -0.57 13.10
CA GLN A 261 -11.99 -1.71 12.92
C GLN A 261 -11.73 -2.40 14.24
N LEU A 262 -11.72 -3.72 14.18
CA LEU A 262 -11.29 -4.61 15.25
C LEU A 262 -10.11 -5.45 14.77
N ASN A 263 -9.03 -5.47 15.54
CA ASN A 263 -7.88 -6.35 15.35
C ASN A 263 -7.69 -7.22 16.60
N ALA A 264 -7.35 -8.48 16.40
CA ALA A 264 -6.95 -9.38 17.46
C ALA A 264 -5.79 -10.27 16.99
N THR A 265 -4.84 -10.55 17.87
CA THR A 265 -3.74 -11.49 17.60
C THR A 265 -3.47 -12.36 18.83
N SER A 266 -3.14 -13.63 18.60
CA SER A 266 -2.69 -14.54 19.62
C SER A 266 -1.63 -15.46 19.04
N LYS A 267 -0.46 -15.52 19.67
CA LYS A 267 0.69 -16.31 19.21
C LYS A 267 1.28 -17.06 20.38
N LEU A 268 1.67 -18.29 20.13
CA LEU A 268 2.38 -19.16 21.07
C LEU A 268 3.76 -19.46 20.50
N TYR A 269 4.73 -19.45 21.36
CA TYR A 269 6.12 -19.78 21.07
C TYR A 269 6.59 -20.87 22.04
N TYR A 270 7.44 -21.73 21.56
CA TYR A 270 8.07 -22.74 22.39
C TYR A 270 9.50 -23.01 21.95
N ASP A 271 10.45 -22.80 22.84
CA ASP A 271 11.84 -23.17 22.64
C ASP A 271 12.00 -24.67 22.99
N LEU A 272 12.14 -25.53 21.98
CA LEU A 272 12.46 -26.94 22.15
C LEU A 272 13.88 -27.13 22.68
N SER A 273 14.78 -26.23 22.27
CA SER A 273 16.17 -26.13 22.73
C SER A 273 16.63 -24.67 22.66
N ALA A 274 17.89 -24.39 22.96
CA ALA A 274 18.47 -23.05 22.76
C ALA A 274 18.46 -22.57 21.30
N VAL A 275 18.38 -23.49 20.34
CA VAL A 275 18.44 -23.21 18.89
C VAL A 275 17.18 -23.63 18.12
N ASP A 276 16.33 -24.48 18.71
CA ASP A 276 15.12 -24.99 18.06
C ASP A 276 13.89 -24.30 18.61
N LYS A 277 13.12 -23.67 17.75
CA LYS A 277 11.96 -22.85 18.11
C LYS A 277 10.73 -23.23 17.29
N LEU A 278 9.62 -23.36 17.97
CA LEU A 278 8.29 -23.48 17.38
C LEU A 278 7.49 -22.20 17.62
N SER A 279 6.69 -21.81 16.66
CA SER A 279 5.69 -20.78 16.85
C SER A 279 4.42 -21.10 16.07
N ALA A 280 3.29 -20.72 16.63
CA ALA A 280 2.00 -20.80 15.94
C ALA A 280 1.09 -19.66 16.41
N GLY A 281 0.17 -19.25 15.58
CA GLY A 281 -0.73 -18.20 15.98
C GLY A 281 -1.89 -17.96 15.03
N VAL A 282 -2.78 -17.07 15.48
CA VAL A 282 -3.92 -16.59 14.75
C VAL A 282 -3.97 -15.07 14.86
N SER A 283 -4.30 -14.40 13.77
CA SER A 283 -4.66 -12.98 13.78
C SER A 283 -5.95 -12.75 13.01
N PHE A 284 -6.76 -11.83 13.53
CA PHE A 284 -8.04 -11.44 12.99
C PHE A 284 -8.07 -9.94 12.77
N SER A 285 -8.69 -9.52 11.67
CA SER A 285 -8.98 -8.11 11.39
C SER A 285 -10.36 -8.01 10.76
N ARG A 286 -11.16 -7.05 11.20
CA ARG A 286 -12.45 -6.72 10.59
C ARG A 286 -12.60 -5.21 10.51
N THR A 287 -13.00 -4.73 9.33
CA THR A 287 -13.34 -3.34 9.08
C THR A 287 -14.75 -3.27 8.52
N ASP A 288 -15.58 -2.41 9.11
CA ASP A 288 -16.90 -2.05 8.62
C ASP A 288 -16.89 -0.56 8.28
N LEU A 289 -17.35 -0.20 7.08
CA LEU A 289 -17.43 1.16 6.58
C LEU A 289 -18.83 1.45 6.06
N GLY A 290 -19.37 2.61 6.40
CA GLY A 290 -20.67 3.09 5.93
C GLY A 290 -20.57 4.54 5.44
N TYR A 291 -21.73 5.09 5.05
CA TYR A 291 -21.85 6.51 4.69
C TYR A 291 -22.96 7.15 5.49
N THR A 292 -22.74 8.40 5.90
CA THR A 292 -23.81 9.27 6.43
C THR A 292 -24.72 9.74 5.28
N HIS A 293 -25.79 10.44 5.63
CA HIS A 293 -26.68 11.02 4.61
C HIS A 293 -25.90 12.01 3.74
N PHE A 294 -26.18 12.00 2.43
CA PHE A 294 -25.60 12.94 1.47
C PHE A 294 -26.12 14.37 1.69
N ASN A 295 -25.40 15.34 1.15
CA ASN A 295 -25.82 16.74 1.11
C ASN A 295 -25.96 17.22 -0.34
N SER A 296 -27.19 17.62 -0.74
CA SER A 296 -27.37 18.38 -1.96
C SER A 296 -27.22 19.89 -1.66
N TYR A 297 -26.34 20.57 -2.39
CA TYR A 297 -26.17 22.03 -2.29
C TYR A 297 -27.23 22.76 -3.09
N LEU A 298 -27.94 22.06 -3.99
CA LEU A 298 -28.88 22.64 -4.91
C LEU A 298 -30.21 22.98 -4.23
N ARG A 299 -30.75 24.15 -4.64
CA ARG A 299 -32.07 24.64 -4.25
C ARG A 299 -32.84 25.04 -5.49
N ASN A 300 -34.12 24.72 -5.57
CA ASN A 300 -34.99 25.21 -6.61
C ASN A 300 -35.06 26.75 -6.54
N ALA A 301 -34.77 27.42 -7.65
CA ALA A 301 -34.64 28.86 -7.66
C ALA A 301 -35.94 29.62 -7.31
N SER A 302 -37.12 29.00 -7.56
CA SER A 302 -38.42 29.60 -7.27
C SER A 302 -38.95 29.27 -5.87
N THR A 303 -38.73 28.05 -5.40
CA THR A 303 -39.33 27.57 -4.13
C THR A 303 -38.36 27.47 -2.96
N GLY A 304 -37.03 27.51 -3.22
CA GLY A 304 -36.00 27.30 -2.21
C GLY A 304 -35.87 25.83 -1.72
N ALA A 305 -36.71 24.92 -2.21
CA ALA A 305 -36.72 23.52 -1.80
C ALA A 305 -35.41 22.81 -2.24
N PRO A 306 -34.88 21.84 -1.44
CA PRO A 306 -33.72 21.03 -1.83
C PRO A 306 -33.99 20.24 -3.11
N VAL A 307 -32.98 20.12 -3.98
CA VAL A 307 -33.06 19.38 -5.24
C VAL A 307 -31.93 18.35 -5.28
N ALA A 308 -32.26 17.06 -5.41
CA ALA A 308 -31.31 15.97 -5.54
C ALA A 308 -31.40 15.21 -6.87
N SER A 309 -32.37 15.52 -7.74
CA SER A 309 -32.55 14.85 -9.02
C SER A 309 -33.31 15.72 -10.01
N GLY A 310 -33.21 15.37 -11.29
CA GLY A 310 -33.95 16.00 -12.40
C GLY A 310 -33.07 16.52 -13.53
N THR A 311 -33.72 17.06 -14.56
CA THR A 311 -33.06 17.88 -15.55
C THR A 311 -33.07 19.33 -15.05
N LEU A 312 -31.88 19.86 -14.81
CA LEU A 312 -31.67 21.12 -14.11
C LEU A 312 -31.08 22.19 -15.03
N GLY A 313 -31.34 23.45 -14.70
CA GLY A 313 -30.72 24.62 -15.28
C GLY A 313 -29.75 25.28 -14.32
N ILE A 314 -28.45 25.12 -14.54
CA ILE A 314 -27.39 25.74 -13.74
C ILE A 314 -26.71 26.78 -14.63
N ASN A 315 -26.81 28.07 -14.30
CA ASN A 315 -26.28 29.17 -15.10
C ASN A 315 -26.70 29.09 -16.60
N GLY A 316 -27.95 28.71 -16.87
CA GLY A 316 -28.48 28.53 -18.21
C GLY A 316 -28.04 27.25 -18.93
N GLN A 317 -27.21 26.43 -18.33
CA GLN A 317 -26.74 25.16 -18.90
C GLN A 317 -27.56 23.98 -18.36
N ARG A 318 -27.80 22.99 -19.23
CA ARG A 318 -28.49 21.75 -18.84
C ARG A 318 -27.55 20.85 -18.06
N VAL A 319 -28.01 20.40 -16.89
CA VAL A 319 -27.33 19.39 -16.07
C VAL A 319 -28.33 18.30 -15.71
N ILE A 320 -27.95 17.04 -15.94
CA ILE A 320 -28.75 15.88 -15.52
C ILE A 320 -28.22 15.37 -14.18
N LEU A 321 -29.08 15.30 -13.19
CA LEU A 321 -28.77 14.82 -11.86
C LEU A 321 -29.72 13.68 -11.48
N LEU A 322 -29.18 12.60 -10.95
CA LEU A 322 -29.92 11.49 -10.37
C LEU A 322 -29.60 11.45 -8.88
N GLU A 323 -30.56 11.10 -8.03
CA GLU A 323 -30.29 10.94 -6.59
C GLU A 323 -29.23 9.85 -6.35
N SER A 324 -29.21 8.81 -7.18
CA SER A 324 -28.16 7.79 -7.17
C SER A 324 -26.73 8.31 -7.36
N ASN A 325 -26.54 9.54 -7.87
CA ASN A 325 -25.23 10.16 -7.95
C ASN A 325 -24.66 10.54 -6.57
N PHE A 326 -25.52 10.72 -5.58
CA PHE A 326 -25.15 11.00 -4.19
C PHE A 326 -25.04 9.73 -3.35
N VAL A 327 -25.59 8.61 -3.83
CA VAL A 327 -25.56 7.34 -3.12
C VAL A 327 -24.25 6.64 -3.42
N ASN A 328 -23.58 6.23 -2.39
CA ASN A 328 -22.31 5.54 -2.51
C ASN A 328 -22.44 4.03 -2.30
N ASN A 329 -21.42 3.29 -2.74
CA ASN A 329 -21.27 1.87 -2.54
C ASN A 329 -21.07 1.56 -1.05
N SER A 330 -22.13 1.23 -0.32
CA SER A 330 -22.13 1.07 1.12
C SER A 330 -23.27 0.15 1.56
N PRO A 331 -23.08 -0.70 2.57
CA PRO A 331 -21.88 -0.84 3.39
C PRO A 331 -20.75 -1.61 2.71
N LEU A 332 -19.51 -1.34 3.16
CA LEU A 332 -18.33 -2.15 2.87
C LEU A 332 -17.95 -2.91 4.12
N LEU A 333 -17.81 -4.22 4.00
CA LEU A 333 -17.27 -5.08 5.06
C LEU A 333 -16.04 -5.81 4.52
N GLU A 334 -14.97 -5.76 5.27
CA GLU A 334 -13.77 -6.55 5.00
C GLU A 334 -13.32 -7.24 6.28
N SER A 335 -13.09 -8.54 6.22
CA SER A 335 -12.51 -9.30 7.32
C SER A 335 -11.42 -10.23 6.83
N SER A 336 -10.43 -10.48 7.69
CA SER A 336 -9.38 -11.46 7.44
C SER A 336 -9.08 -12.25 8.70
N MET A 337 -8.76 -13.54 8.51
CA MET A 337 -8.25 -14.41 9.55
C MET A 337 -7.04 -15.15 9.02
N ARG A 338 -5.89 -14.94 9.66
CA ARG A 338 -4.62 -15.56 9.31
C ARG A 338 -4.24 -16.55 10.40
N TYR A 339 -3.86 -17.75 9.97
CA TYR A 339 -3.26 -18.81 10.79
C TYR A 339 -1.83 -19.01 10.32
N PHE A 340 -0.91 -19.26 11.24
CA PHE A 340 0.45 -19.62 10.87
C PHE A 340 1.04 -20.61 11.85
N ALA A 341 2.03 -21.35 11.36
CA ALA A 341 2.92 -22.18 12.17
C ALA A 341 4.32 -22.11 11.56
N ALA A 342 5.35 -22.01 12.40
CA ALA A 342 6.73 -21.97 11.96
C ALA A 342 7.63 -22.77 12.89
N TYR A 343 8.65 -23.38 12.29
CA TYR A 343 9.77 -24.01 12.97
C TYR A 343 11.08 -23.42 12.44
N GLU A 344 11.98 -23.05 13.34
CA GLU A 344 13.36 -22.71 13.04
C GLU A 344 14.27 -23.49 13.99
N GLY A 345 15.21 -24.26 13.44
CA GLY A 345 16.11 -25.08 14.26
C GLY A 345 17.39 -25.46 13.53
N VAL A 346 18.35 -26.04 14.28
CA VAL A 346 19.64 -26.46 13.75
C VAL A 346 19.64 -27.97 13.53
N ILE A 347 19.98 -28.39 12.31
CA ILE A 347 20.15 -29.79 11.94
C ILE A 347 21.64 -30.08 11.77
N GLY A 348 22.14 -31.11 12.49
CA GLY A 348 23.57 -31.42 12.53
C GLY A 348 24.33 -30.34 13.30
N GLU A 349 25.48 -29.91 12.78
CA GLU A 349 26.36 -28.97 13.48
C GLU A 349 26.04 -27.48 13.19
N ASP A 350 25.61 -27.15 11.93
CA ASP A 350 25.58 -25.76 11.47
C ASP A 350 24.49 -25.45 10.42
N LYS A 351 23.56 -26.40 10.15
CA LYS A 351 22.51 -26.20 9.15
C LYS A 351 21.24 -25.70 9.80
N ILE A 352 20.77 -24.53 9.40
CA ILE A 352 19.51 -23.96 9.90
C ILE A 352 18.38 -24.41 8.97
N LEU A 353 17.42 -25.14 9.54
CA LEU A 353 16.17 -25.51 8.89
C LEU A 353 15.08 -24.53 9.29
N LYS A 354 14.31 -24.04 8.31
CA LYS A 354 13.10 -23.26 8.53
C LYS A 354 11.92 -23.89 7.80
N VAL A 355 10.81 -24.02 8.49
CA VAL A 355 9.52 -24.43 7.95
C VAL A 355 8.51 -23.37 8.30
N ASP A 356 7.86 -22.79 7.32
CA ASP A 356 6.84 -21.78 7.48
C ASP A 356 5.57 -22.23 6.80
N LEU A 357 4.45 -22.19 7.52
CA LEU A 357 3.12 -22.50 7.02
C LEU A 357 2.19 -21.34 7.37
N ALA A 358 1.40 -20.88 6.42
CA ALA A 358 0.33 -19.92 6.69
C ALA A 358 -0.89 -20.15 5.82
N ARG A 359 -2.01 -19.71 6.36
CA ARG A 359 -3.25 -19.55 5.60
C ARG A 359 -3.92 -18.26 6.03
N ILE A 360 -4.29 -17.44 5.04
CA ILE A 360 -5.14 -16.27 5.25
C ILE A 360 -6.46 -16.49 4.54
N ASN A 361 -7.57 -16.38 5.26
CA ASN A 361 -8.91 -16.35 4.70
C ASN A 361 -9.42 -14.91 4.77
N ARG A 362 -10.00 -14.44 3.69
CA ARG A 362 -10.57 -13.10 3.60
C ARG A 362 -11.99 -13.15 3.11
N GLN A 363 -12.77 -12.20 3.60
CA GLN A 363 -14.10 -11.92 3.09
C GLN A 363 -14.17 -10.42 2.79
N TYR A 364 -14.55 -10.13 1.58
CA TYR A 364 -14.81 -8.78 1.10
C TYR A 364 -16.24 -8.71 0.62
N GLN A 365 -16.96 -7.66 1.03
CA GLN A 365 -18.35 -7.45 0.66
C GLN A 365 -18.60 -5.96 0.46
N PHE A 366 -19.24 -5.60 -0.63
CA PHE A 366 -19.70 -4.24 -0.88
C PHE A 366 -21.04 -4.24 -1.63
N VAL A 367 -21.76 -3.14 -1.48
CA VAL A 367 -23.05 -2.92 -2.12
C VAL A 367 -22.96 -1.77 -3.10
N ASN A 368 -23.55 -1.91 -4.30
CA ASN A 368 -23.75 -0.84 -5.25
C ASN A 368 -25.25 -0.57 -5.39
N ALA A 369 -25.63 0.71 -5.34
CA ALA A 369 -26.98 1.15 -5.68
C ALA A 369 -27.14 1.25 -7.20
N ASP A 370 -28.32 0.89 -7.73
CA ASP A 370 -28.64 1.06 -9.13
C ASP A 370 -28.84 2.56 -9.49
N SER A 371 -28.81 2.88 -10.78
CA SER A 371 -28.98 4.26 -11.26
C SER A 371 -30.33 4.90 -10.91
N THR A 372 -31.34 4.10 -10.60
CA THR A 372 -32.67 4.53 -10.17
C THR A 372 -32.86 4.54 -8.66
N ALA A 373 -31.87 4.10 -7.90
CA ALA A 373 -31.94 4.06 -6.45
C ALA A 373 -31.95 5.48 -5.84
N THR A 374 -32.58 5.57 -4.69
CA THR A 374 -32.59 6.79 -3.86
C THR A 374 -31.93 6.48 -2.49
N TRP A 375 -31.72 7.51 -1.69
CA TRP A 375 -31.25 7.31 -0.32
C TRP A 375 -32.24 6.47 0.51
N GLY A 376 -33.53 6.57 0.21
CA GLY A 376 -34.58 5.80 0.87
C GLY A 376 -34.58 4.30 0.54
N GLY A 377 -33.88 3.88 -0.50
CA GLY A 377 -33.84 2.49 -0.97
C GLY A 377 -33.89 2.37 -2.49
N GLY A 378 -34.33 1.23 -2.98
CA GLY A 378 -34.37 0.85 -4.39
C GLY A 378 -33.41 -0.28 -4.70
N SER A 379 -33.42 -0.74 -5.94
CA SER A 379 -32.60 -1.87 -6.37
C SER A 379 -31.09 -1.58 -6.30
N GLY A 380 -30.33 -2.64 -6.21
CA GLY A 380 -28.87 -2.58 -6.21
C GLY A 380 -28.25 -3.96 -6.39
N THR A 381 -26.97 -4.03 -6.17
CA THR A 381 -26.21 -5.30 -6.19
C THR A 381 -25.32 -5.41 -4.97
N GLN A 382 -25.13 -6.63 -4.49
CA GLN A 382 -24.15 -6.98 -3.47
C GLN A 382 -23.09 -7.88 -4.07
N SER A 383 -21.85 -7.46 -4.02
CA SER A 383 -20.70 -8.29 -4.39
C SER A 383 -20.01 -8.84 -3.15
N THR A 384 -19.71 -10.14 -3.17
CA THR A 384 -18.91 -10.83 -2.17
C THR A 384 -17.74 -11.52 -2.85
N ALA A 385 -16.57 -11.51 -2.23
CA ALA A 385 -15.38 -12.16 -2.78
C ALA A 385 -14.59 -12.86 -1.66
N PRO A 386 -15.16 -13.97 -1.07
CA PRO A 386 -14.37 -14.82 -0.19
C PRO A 386 -13.15 -15.35 -0.95
N ASN A 387 -11.98 -15.24 -0.33
CA ASN A 387 -10.75 -15.71 -0.93
C ASN A 387 -9.79 -16.23 0.14
N SER A 388 -8.82 -17.03 -0.28
CA SER A 388 -7.79 -17.54 0.61
C SER A 388 -6.44 -17.67 -0.09
N GLY A 389 -5.38 -17.31 0.64
CA GLY A 389 -3.99 -17.62 0.32
C GLY A 389 -3.46 -18.70 1.28
N THR A 390 -2.76 -19.68 0.76
CA THR A 390 -2.08 -20.73 1.54
C THR A 390 -0.63 -20.76 1.11
N ASP A 391 0.28 -20.65 2.07
CA ASP A 391 1.71 -20.61 1.88
C ASP A 391 2.38 -21.73 2.67
N ALA A 392 3.32 -22.41 2.03
CA ALA A 392 4.23 -23.35 2.69
C ALA A 392 5.65 -23.11 2.15
N ASN A 393 6.61 -22.99 3.03
CA ASN A 393 8.01 -22.82 2.68
C ASN A 393 8.87 -23.72 3.55
N LEU A 394 9.77 -24.43 2.92
CA LEU A 394 10.82 -25.22 3.56
C LEU A 394 12.16 -24.72 3.04
N SER A 395 13.04 -24.30 3.90
CA SER A 395 14.38 -23.84 3.53
C SER A 395 15.45 -24.34 4.47
N VAL A 396 16.62 -24.54 3.92
CA VAL A 396 17.85 -24.86 4.67
C VAL A 396 18.91 -23.84 4.31
N SER A 397 19.61 -23.34 5.32
CA SER A 397 20.81 -22.53 5.15
C SER A 397 21.99 -23.20 5.86
N PHE A 398 23.15 -23.19 5.22
CA PHE A 398 24.35 -23.82 5.76
C PHE A 398 25.62 -23.16 5.20
N PRO A 399 26.70 -23.12 6.00
CA PRO A 399 28.02 -22.72 5.49
C PRO A 399 28.60 -23.84 4.61
N LEU A 400 29.33 -23.46 3.56
CA LEU A 400 30.14 -24.34 2.75
C LEU A 400 31.60 -23.88 2.82
N GLY A 401 32.37 -24.53 3.69
CA GLY A 401 33.67 -24.04 4.11
C GLY A 401 33.58 -22.71 4.87
N ASN A 402 34.62 -21.87 4.79
CA ASN A 402 34.71 -20.63 5.56
C ASN A 402 34.28 -19.38 4.77
N MET A 403 33.94 -19.52 3.47
CA MET A 403 33.72 -18.39 2.58
C MET A 403 32.31 -18.35 1.98
N GLN A 404 31.51 -19.41 2.11
CA GLN A 404 30.23 -19.51 1.44
C GLN A 404 29.12 -19.79 2.44
N THR A 405 27.94 -19.23 2.20
CA THR A 405 26.70 -19.58 2.88
C THR A 405 25.63 -19.86 1.80
N ILE A 406 25.14 -21.08 1.79
CA ILE A 406 24.11 -21.51 0.84
C ILE A 406 22.74 -21.46 1.52
N VAL A 407 21.76 -20.87 0.84
CA VAL A 407 20.34 -20.98 1.20
C VAL A 407 19.62 -21.66 0.07
N SER A 408 18.89 -22.72 0.34
CA SER A 408 18.04 -23.38 -0.65
C SER A 408 16.69 -23.75 -0.05
N GLY A 409 15.69 -23.90 -0.91
CA GLY A 409 14.37 -24.26 -0.41
C GLY A 409 13.35 -24.54 -1.49
N VAL A 410 12.20 -25.00 -1.02
CA VAL A 410 10.99 -25.22 -1.83
C VAL A 410 9.85 -24.42 -1.24
N ALA A 411 8.95 -23.93 -2.10
CA ALA A 411 7.79 -23.17 -1.66
C ALA A 411 6.54 -23.55 -2.46
N LEU A 412 5.41 -23.52 -1.79
CA LEU A 412 4.08 -23.67 -2.36
C LEU A 412 3.27 -22.42 -2.00
N HIS A 413 2.63 -21.81 -2.99
CA HIS A 413 1.68 -20.72 -2.81
C HIS A 413 0.40 -21.03 -3.57
N ARG A 414 -0.75 -21.07 -2.90
CA ARG A 414 -2.05 -21.32 -3.53
C ARG A 414 -3.03 -20.23 -3.18
N GLU A 415 -3.69 -19.70 -4.19
CA GLU A 415 -4.70 -18.65 -4.12
C GLU A 415 -6.03 -19.17 -4.66
N VAL A 416 -7.10 -19.03 -3.87
CA VAL A 416 -8.46 -19.39 -4.26
C VAL A 416 -9.38 -18.20 -4.06
N VAL A 417 -10.25 -17.93 -5.03
CA VAL A 417 -11.29 -16.91 -4.95
C VAL A 417 -12.62 -17.42 -5.46
N ASP A 418 -13.71 -16.98 -4.80
CA ASP A 418 -15.09 -17.24 -5.21
C ASP A 418 -15.86 -15.91 -5.15
N GLY A 419 -15.88 -15.17 -6.25
CA GLY A 419 -16.55 -13.88 -6.37
C GLY A 419 -17.98 -14.02 -6.84
N LEU A 420 -18.96 -13.54 -6.06
CA LEU A 420 -20.37 -13.61 -6.35
C LEU A 420 -21.01 -12.23 -6.29
N THR A 421 -21.93 -11.93 -7.22
CA THR A 421 -22.71 -10.70 -7.22
C THR A 421 -24.20 -11.05 -7.27
N TYR A 422 -24.94 -10.60 -6.26
CA TYR A 422 -26.38 -10.78 -6.13
C TYR A 422 -27.12 -9.48 -6.44
N ASN A 423 -28.29 -9.59 -7.07
CA ASN A 423 -29.22 -8.46 -7.15
C ASN A 423 -29.90 -8.28 -5.79
N LEU A 424 -30.11 -7.02 -5.41
CA LEU A 424 -30.83 -6.62 -4.20
C LEU A 424 -32.15 -5.94 -4.57
N ALA A 425 -33.22 -6.25 -3.83
CA ALA A 425 -34.47 -5.48 -3.91
C ALA A 425 -34.29 -4.10 -3.25
N ASN A 426 -33.47 -4.03 -2.19
CA ASN A 426 -33.12 -2.79 -1.51
C ASN A 426 -31.58 -2.76 -1.24
N TRP A 427 -30.86 -1.85 -1.89
CA TRP A 427 -29.42 -1.70 -1.74
C TRP A 427 -28.97 -1.38 -0.30
N ARG A 428 -29.86 -0.79 0.51
CA ARG A 428 -29.56 -0.49 1.91
C ARG A 428 -29.63 -1.69 2.83
N ASP A 429 -30.25 -2.78 2.37
CA ASP A 429 -30.40 -4.00 3.15
C ASP A 429 -29.82 -5.20 2.38
N PRO A 430 -28.61 -5.63 2.75
CA PRO A 430 -27.94 -6.76 2.13
C PRO A 430 -28.70 -8.08 2.23
N GLU A 431 -29.68 -8.20 3.14
CA GLU A 431 -30.51 -9.40 3.29
C GLU A 431 -31.61 -9.51 2.24
N THR A 432 -31.84 -8.45 1.45
CA THR A 432 -32.86 -8.43 0.38
C THR A 432 -32.34 -9.00 -0.95
N ARG A 433 -31.45 -9.98 -0.88
CA ARG A 433 -30.94 -10.69 -2.06
C ARG A 433 -32.08 -11.35 -2.83
N THR A 434 -32.07 -11.21 -4.15
CA THR A 434 -33.06 -11.81 -5.04
C THR A 434 -32.43 -12.89 -5.91
N THR A 435 -31.70 -12.53 -6.93
CA THR A 435 -31.10 -13.46 -7.89
C THR A 435 -29.59 -13.30 -7.95
N LEU A 436 -28.89 -14.37 -8.27
CA LEU A 436 -27.45 -14.34 -8.54
C LEU A 436 -27.21 -13.72 -9.93
N ALA A 437 -26.59 -12.55 -9.96
CA ALA A 437 -26.36 -11.77 -11.19
C ALA A 437 -25.12 -12.23 -11.97
N SER A 438 -24.02 -12.47 -11.25
CA SER A 438 -22.76 -12.92 -11.85
C SER A 438 -21.87 -13.56 -10.79
N GLY A 439 -20.85 -14.28 -11.25
CA GLY A 439 -19.81 -14.82 -10.39
C GLY A 439 -18.60 -15.27 -11.17
N PHE A 440 -17.49 -15.46 -10.46
CA PHE A 440 -16.28 -16.07 -11.00
C PHE A 440 -15.57 -16.87 -9.93
N THR A 441 -14.88 -17.91 -10.34
CA THR A 441 -13.99 -18.67 -9.47
C THR A 441 -12.58 -18.65 -10.06
N GLY A 442 -11.58 -18.72 -9.20
CA GLY A 442 -10.19 -18.84 -9.59
C GLY A 442 -9.40 -19.65 -8.57
N ASP A 443 -8.58 -20.56 -9.06
CA ASP A 443 -7.65 -21.38 -8.26
C ASP A 443 -6.29 -21.35 -8.94
N SER A 444 -5.32 -20.75 -8.29
CA SER A 444 -3.96 -20.62 -8.79
C SER A 444 -2.97 -21.23 -7.80
N THR A 445 -2.07 -22.08 -8.28
CA THR A 445 -1.04 -22.73 -7.46
C THR A 445 0.32 -22.48 -8.08
N THR A 446 1.27 -21.99 -7.28
CA THR A 446 2.68 -21.83 -7.66
C THR A 446 3.54 -22.76 -6.81
N THR A 447 4.29 -23.65 -7.45
CA THR A 447 5.29 -24.51 -6.81
C THR A 447 6.67 -24.04 -7.25
N SER A 448 7.62 -23.99 -6.32
CA SER A 448 8.89 -23.34 -6.59
C SER A 448 10.06 -24.04 -5.92
N VAL A 449 11.22 -23.94 -6.56
CA VAL A 449 12.52 -24.32 -6.01
C VAL A 449 13.48 -23.14 -6.17
N TYR A 450 14.28 -22.85 -5.14
CA TYR A 450 15.24 -21.74 -5.17
C TYR A 450 16.53 -22.10 -4.44
N ALA A 451 17.60 -21.42 -4.87
CA ALA A 451 18.88 -21.44 -4.15
C ALA A 451 19.59 -20.10 -4.30
N GLN A 452 20.36 -19.73 -3.31
CA GLN A 452 21.25 -18.57 -3.28
C GLN A 452 22.55 -18.97 -2.61
N ASP A 453 23.67 -18.54 -3.18
CA ASP A 453 25.00 -18.63 -2.60
C ASP A 453 25.51 -17.23 -2.25
N GLU A 454 25.96 -17.04 -1.02
CA GLU A 454 26.71 -15.88 -0.55
C GLU A 454 28.17 -16.27 -0.44
N VAL A 455 29.05 -15.59 -1.20
CA VAL A 455 30.49 -15.87 -1.26
C VAL A 455 31.25 -14.66 -0.72
N ALA A 456 32.01 -14.85 0.35
CA ALA A 456 32.95 -13.85 0.86
C ALA A 456 34.29 -14.01 0.14
N VAL A 457 34.72 -12.97 -0.62
CA VAL A 457 35.99 -12.96 -1.37
C VAL A 457 36.95 -11.98 -0.69
N GLY A 458 37.92 -12.51 -0.01
CA GLY A 458 38.95 -11.73 0.69
C GLY A 458 38.33 -10.74 1.67
N GLY A 459 38.12 -10.53 2.67
CA GLY A 459 37.53 -9.64 3.69
C GLY A 459 36.76 -8.38 3.23
N LYS A 460 36.77 -8.04 1.92
CA LYS A 460 36.19 -6.80 1.40
C LYS A 460 35.02 -6.97 0.42
N LEU A 461 34.92 -8.10 -0.25
CA LEU A 461 33.89 -8.33 -1.27
C LEU A 461 33.00 -9.49 -0.85
N LYS A 462 31.68 -9.27 -0.87
CA LYS A 462 30.66 -10.33 -0.82
C LYS A 462 29.93 -10.37 -2.15
N VAL A 463 29.74 -11.57 -2.69
CA VAL A 463 28.99 -11.82 -3.92
C VAL A 463 27.80 -12.70 -3.60
N TYR A 464 26.65 -12.33 -4.10
CA TYR A 464 25.39 -13.06 -3.94
C TYR A 464 24.94 -13.52 -5.33
N ALA A 465 24.78 -14.82 -5.53
CA ALA A 465 24.26 -15.40 -6.75
C ALA A 465 23.11 -16.33 -6.43
N GLY A 466 21.95 -16.12 -7.02
CA GLY A 466 20.77 -16.90 -6.72
C GLY A 466 19.86 -17.09 -7.93
N GLY A 467 19.01 -18.10 -7.85
CA GLY A 467 18.00 -18.40 -8.85
C GLY A 467 16.81 -19.10 -8.25
N ARG A 468 15.64 -18.90 -8.88
CA ARG A 468 14.40 -19.54 -8.53
C ARG A 468 13.66 -19.96 -9.79
N TYR A 469 13.14 -21.16 -9.78
CA TYR A 469 12.22 -21.66 -10.76
C TYR A 469 10.83 -21.78 -10.14
N ASP A 470 9.87 -21.14 -10.78
CA ASP A 470 8.46 -21.15 -10.38
C ASP A 470 7.65 -21.88 -11.49
N SER A 471 6.82 -22.84 -11.10
CA SER A 471 5.80 -23.46 -11.95
C SER A 471 4.44 -23.00 -11.44
N TRP A 472 3.73 -22.23 -12.25
CA TRP A 472 2.43 -21.65 -11.94
C TRP A 472 1.34 -22.36 -12.74
N GLN A 473 0.28 -22.81 -12.07
CA GLN A 473 -0.90 -23.41 -12.65
C GLN A 473 -2.14 -22.66 -12.21
N THR A 474 -3.10 -22.45 -13.12
CA THR A 474 -4.34 -21.73 -12.82
C THR A 474 -5.52 -22.33 -13.58
N GLN A 475 -6.71 -22.30 -12.96
CA GLN A 475 -7.98 -22.67 -13.52
C GLN A 475 -9.09 -21.80 -12.94
N GLY A 476 -10.23 -21.70 -13.62
CA GLY A 476 -11.32 -20.89 -13.13
C GLY A 476 -12.54 -20.93 -14.04
N SER A 477 -13.56 -20.17 -13.61
CA SER A 477 -14.80 -20.05 -14.36
C SER A 477 -15.43 -18.70 -14.14
N TYR A 478 -16.33 -18.29 -15.01
CA TYR A 478 -17.24 -17.19 -14.76
C TYR A 478 -18.62 -17.47 -15.32
N PHE A 479 -19.60 -16.79 -14.77
CA PHE A 479 -20.95 -16.74 -15.33
C PHE A 479 -21.55 -15.34 -15.13
N LYS A 480 -22.52 -15.01 -15.99
CA LYS A 480 -23.37 -13.85 -15.91
C LYS A 480 -24.79 -14.27 -16.30
N SER A 481 -25.77 -13.91 -15.47
CA SER A 481 -27.18 -14.15 -15.79
C SER A 481 -27.70 -13.16 -16.84
N VAL A 482 -28.85 -13.47 -17.40
CA VAL A 482 -29.60 -12.55 -18.30
C VAL A 482 -29.85 -11.23 -17.57
N THR A 483 -29.63 -10.11 -18.26
CA THR A 483 -30.08 -8.79 -17.82
C THR A 483 -31.29 -8.35 -18.64
N THR A 484 -32.20 -7.61 -18.03
CA THR A 484 -33.43 -7.15 -18.68
C THR A 484 -33.31 -5.76 -19.31
N ALA A 485 -32.37 -4.96 -18.83
CA ALA A 485 -32.15 -3.58 -19.34
C ALA A 485 -30.68 -3.12 -19.21
N PRO A 486 -29.90 -3.06 -20.28
CA PRO A 486 -30.18 -3.61 -21.62
C PRO A 486 -30.20 -5.13 -21.59
N ALA A 487 -31.05 -5.72 -22.42
CA ALA A 487 -31.15 -7.17 -22.53
C ALA A 487 -29.83 -7.76 -23.02
N THR A 488 -29.16 -8.58 -22.20
CA THR A 488 -27.99 -9.35 -22.58
C THR A 488 -28.19 -10.80 -22.26
N PRO A 489 -27.78 -11.74 -23.16
CA PRO A 489 -27.93 -13.16 -22.88
C PRO A 489 -27.06 -13.59 -21.70
N ALA A 490 -27.43 -14.71 -21.09
CA ALA A 490 -26.59 -15.38 -20.13
C ALA A 490 -25.27 -15.83 -20.79
N VAL A 491 -24.18 -15.70 -20.09
CA VAL A 491 -22.85 -16.15 -20.56
C VAL A 491 -22.19 -16.92 -19.42
N SER A 492 -21.61 -18.07 -19.77
CA SER A 492 -20.78 -18.83 -18.82
C SER A 492 -19.61 -19.45 -19.55
N ALA A 493 -18.47 -19.54 -18.88
CA ALA A 493 -17.30 -20.25 -19.36
C ALA A 493 -16.56 -20.90 -18.19
N SER A 494 -16.04 -22.10 -18.45
CA SER A 494 -15.10 -22.77 -17.57
C SER A 494 -13.79 -22.94 -18.32
N TYR A 495 -12.70 -22.66 -17.65
CA TYR A 495 -11.37 -22.74 -18.21
C TYR A 495 -10.60 -23.86 -17.52
N GLU A 496 -10.11 -24.79 -18.34
CA GLU A 496 -9.26 -25.88 -17.87
C GLU A 496 -7.93 -25.35 -17.32
N ALA A 497 -7.28 -26.18 -16.53
CA ALA A 497 -6.01 -25.87 -15.94
C ALA A 497 -4.94 -25.57 -17.02
N ARG A 498 -4.30 -24.44 -16.90
CA ARG A 498 -3.13 -24.08 -17.71
C ARG A 498 -1.93 -23.82 -16.82
N SER A 499 -0.75 -24.09 -17.39
CA SER A 499 0.51 -23.92 -16.69
C SER A 499 1.41 -22.92 -17.40
N SER A 500 2.21 -22.21 -16.63
CA SER A 500 3.30 -21.36 -17.08
C SER A 500 4.46 -21.50 -16.10
N SER A 501 5.66 -21.15 -16.53
CA SER A 501 6.83 -21.17 -15.65
C SER A 501 7.68 -19.93 -15.83
N ALA A 502 8.45 -19.59 -14.79
CA ALA A 502 9.40 -18.49 -14.81
C ALA A 502 10.69 -18.92 -14.11
N PHE A 503 11.82 -18.56 -14.70
CA PHE A 503 13.11 -18.63 -14.04
C PHE A 503 13.61 -17.20 -13.75
N ASN A 504 13.98 -16.94 -12.51
CA ASN A 504 14.39 -15.63 -12.05
C ASN A 504 15.77 -15.73 -11.39
N ALA A 505 16.76 -15.09 -12.01
CA ALA A 505 18.13 -15.04 -11.49
C ALA A 505 18.41 -13.69 -10.82
N LYS A 506 19.31 -13.69 -9.84
CA LYS A 506 19.87 -12.50 -9.21
C LYS A 506 21.37 -12.65 -9.03
N LEU A 507 22.10 -11.57 -9.32
CA LEU A 507 23.50 -11.42 -9.02
C LEU A 507 23.70 -10.07 -8.31
N ALA A 508 24.43 -10.08 -7.21
CA ALA A 508 24.75 -8.84 -6.50
C ALA A 508 26.14 -8.91 -5.88
N GLY A 509 26.75 -7.74 -5.68
CA GLY A 509 28.03 -7.60 -5.02
C GLY A 509 28.01 -6.44 -4.03
N VAL A 510 28.65 -6.64 -2.89
CA VAL A 510 28.87 -5.64 -1.84
C VAL A 510 30.37 -5.53 -1.60
N TYR A 511 30.93 -4.37 -1.88
CA TYR A 511 32.37 -4.12 -1.77
C TYR A 511 32.66 -3.03 -0.74
N ARG A 512 33.42 -3.38 0.29
CA ARG A 512 33.96 -2.42 1.28
C ARG A 512 35.19 -1.74 0.72
N ALA A 513 34.99 -0.59 0.02
CA ALA A 513 36.03 0.10 -0.72
C ALA A 513 37.10 0.67 0.21
N MET A 514 36.65 1.31 1.29
CA MET A 514 37.48 1.82 2.38
C MET A 514 36.67 1.82 3.67
N GLU A 515 37.30 2.20 4.78
CA GLU A 515 36.58 2.34 6.05
C GLU A 515 35.40 3.31 5.91
N GLY A 516 34.22 2.89 6.36
CA GLY A 516 33.00 3.66 6.26
C GLY A 516 32.36 3.73 4.88
N VAL A 517 32.99 3.22 3.79
CA VAL A 517 32.43 3.29 2.43
C VAL A 517 32.16 1.90 1.85
N THR A 518 30.87 1.64 1.58
CA THR A 518 30.42 0.41 0.94
C THR A 518 29.81 0.72 -0.43
N LEU A 519 30.23 0.01 -1.45
CA LEU A 519 29.66 0.05 -2.80
C LEU A 519 28.82 -1.20 -3.03
N ARG A 520 27.71 -1.04 -3.73
CA ARG A 520 26.79 -2.12 -4.08
C ARG A 520 26.45 -2.09 -5.54
N ALA A 521 26.34 -3.27 -6.14
CA ALA A 521 25.77 -3.43 -7.48
C ALA A 521 24.89 -4.67 -7.49
N SER A 522 23.72 -4.58 -8.11
CA SER A 522 22.87 -5.76 -8.29
C SER A 522 22.17 -5.77 -9.65
N TYR A 523 21.90 -6.98 -10.13
CA TYR A 523 21.03 -7.27 -11.27
C TYR A 523 20.09 -8.40 -10.88
N GLY A 524 18.81 -8.26 -11.19
CA GLY A 524 17.81 -9.29 -10.90
C GLY A 524 16.69 -9.34 -11.93
N GLN A 525 16.15 -10.54 -12.08
CA GLN A 525 14.94 -10.82 -12.82
C GLN A 525 13.79 -11.06 -11.87
N SER A 526 12.58 -10.74 -12.30
CA SER A 526 11.38 -10.86 -11.50
C SER A 526 10.15 -11.05 -12.38
N PHE A 527 9.06 -11.52 -11.80
CA PHE A 527 7.80 -11.68 -12.51
C PHE A 527 6.59 -11.39 -11.59
N ARG A 528 5.44 -11.20 -12.21
CA ARG A 528 4.13 -11.18 -11.55
C ARG A 528 3.17 -12.08 -12.33
N ALA A 529 2.66 -13.13 -11.69
CA ALA A 529 1.56 -13.90 -12.23
C ALA A 529 0.29 -13.05 -12.29
N PRO A 530 -0.54 -13.16 -13.34
CA PRO A 530 -1.86 -12.54 -13.36
C PRO A 530 -2.69 -13.01 -12.16
N THR A 531 -3.44 -12.12 -11.53
CA THR A 531 -4.33 -12.48 -10.43
C THR A 531 -5.54 -13.24 -10.93
N ASN A 532 -6.22 -13.99 -10.06
CA ASN A 532 -7.47 -14.67 -10.40
C ASN A 532 -8.53 -13.70 -10.94
N GLN A 533 -8.56 -12.45 -10.41
CA GLN A 533 -9.42 -11.39 -10.93
C GLN A 533 -9.01 -10.93 -12.34
N ASP A 534 -7.71 -10.86 -12.65
CA ASP A 534 -7.23 -10.50 -13.99
C ASP A 534 -7.67 -11.55 -15.02
N LEU A 535 -7.68 -12.83 -14.63
CA LEU A 535 -7.95 -13.97 -15.51
C LEU A 535 -9.43 -14.29 -15.68
N TYR A 536 -10.23 -14.22 -14.62
CA TYR A 536 -11.57 -14.83 -14.59
C TYR A 536 -12.69 -13.88 -14.24
N ALA A 537 -12.42 -12.69 -13.63
CA ALA A 537 -13.49 -11.81 -13.23
C ALA A 537 -14.13 -11.09 -14.42
N TYR A 538 -15.46 -11.16 -14.48
CA TYR A 538 -16.30 -10.34 -15.33
C TYR A 538 -16.99 -9.28 -14.46
N SER A 539 -16.95 -8.04 -14.87
CA SER A 539 -17.68 -6.98 -14.18
C SER A 539 -18.39 -6.05 -15.19
N SER A 540 -19.56 -5.57 -14.81
CA SER A 540 -20.28 -4.57 -15.59
C SER A 540 -20.87 -3.56 -14.61
N ILE A 541 -20.23 -2.39 -14.47
CA ILE A 541 -20.59 -1.36 -13.51
C ILE A 541 -20.66 -0.02 -14.22
N ALA A 542 -21.75 0.72 -14.01
CA ALA A 542 -21.94 2.08 -14.51
C ALA A 542 -21.66 2.25 -16.02
N GLY A 543 -22.10 1.27 -16.83
CA GLY A 543 -21.92 1.32 -18.30
C GLY A 543 -20.54 0.88 -18.79
N VAL A 544 -19.66 0.43 -17.89
CA VAL A 544 -18.35 -0.13 -18.22
C VAL A 544 -18.38 -1.63 -18.00
N THR A 545 -18.17 -2.42 -19.05
CA THR A 545 -18.00 -3.87 -18.97
C THR A 545 -16.53 -4.21 -19.06
N SER A 546 -16.00 -4.88 -18.07
CA SER A 546 -14.64 -5.43 -18.09
C SER A 546 -14.71 -6.93 -18.35
N ILE A 547 -14.05 -7.36 -19.41
CA ILE A 547 -13.96 -8.76 -19.83
C ILE A 547 -12.62 -9.31 -19.34
N ASN A 548 -12.65 -10.52 -18.79
CA ASN A 548 -11.47 -11.27 -18.42
C ASN A 548 -10.72 -11.81 -19.65
N ASP A 549 -9.45 -12.14 -19.45
CA ASP A 549 -8.66 -12.93 -20.42
C ASP A 549 -7.89 -14.05 -19.69
N PRO A 550 -8.36 -15.29 -19.79
CA PRO A 550 -7.68 -16.43 -19.17
C PRO A 550 -6.31 -16.73 -19.79
N ASN A 551 -5.95 -16.09 -20.91
CA ASN A 551 -4.69 -16.30 -21.64
C ASN A 551 -3.59 -15.30 -21.27
N LEU A 552 -3.82 -14.44 -20.28
CA LEU A 552 -2.79 -13.53 -19.81
C LEU A 552 -1.52 -14.27 -19.39
N LYS A 553 -0.38 -13.73 -19.81
CA LYS A 553 0.96 -14.19 -19.42
C LYS A 553 1.44 -13.45 -18.18
N PRO A 554 2.38 -14.04 -17.42
CA PRO A 554 3.05 -13.28 -16.37
C PRO A 554 3.78 -12.04 -16.91
N GLU A 555 3.66 -10.92 -16.19
CA GLU A 555 4.50 -9.75 -16.42
C GLU A 555 5.93 -10.05 -15.98
N GLN A 556 6.94 -9.55 -16.69
CA GLN A 556 8.35 -9.79 -16.44
C GLN A 556 9.07 -8.47 -16.12
N GLY A 557 9.90 -8.49 -15.08
CA GLY A 557 10.75 -7.39 -14.68
C GLY A 557 12.24 -7.71 -14.77
N ARG A 558 13.04 -6.73 -15.17
CA ARG A 558 14.51 -6.79 -15.08
C ARG A 558 14.97 -5.49 -14.45
N SER A 559 15.70 -5.61 -13.35
CA SER A 559 16.16 -4.45 -12.59
C SER A 559 17.65 -4.55 -12.33
N TRP A 560 18.34 -3.41 -12.38
CA TRP A 560 19.70 -3.27 -11.91
C TRP A 560 19.83 -2.01 -11.08
N GLU A 561 20.78 -2.02 -10.15
CA GLU A 561 21.10 -0.86 -9.33
C GLU A 561 22.59 -0.78 -9.02
N LEU A 562 23.04 0.47 -8.82
CA LEU A 562 24.35 0.81 -8.29
C LEU A 562 24.16 1.73 -7.09
N GLY A 563 24.76 1.40 -5.97
CA GLY A 563 24.58 2.16 -4.74
C GLY A 563 25.87 2.33 -3.96
N THR A 564 25.91 3.37 -3.14
CA THR A 564 26.94 3.59 -2.14
C THR A 564 26.31 3.91 -0.80
N ALA A 565 26.92 3.44 0.27
CA ALA A 565 26.64 3.88 1.63
C ALA A 565 27.96 4.41 2.21
N TRP A 566 27.92 5.58 2.83
CA TRP A 566 29.08 6.23 3.38
C TRP A 566 28.81 6.72 4.80
N GLN A 567 29.57 6.19 5.77
CA GLN A 567 29.67 6.71 7.11
C GLN A 567 30.65 7.89 7.07
N VAL A 568 30.13 9.10 6.86
CA VAL A 568 30.91 10.34 6.66
C VAL A 568 31.63 10.73 7.96
N SER A 569 30.96 10.53 9.08
CA SER A 569 31.49 10.71 10.45
C SER A 569 30.77 9.75 11.38
N GLU A 570 31.13 9.71 12.65
CA GLU A 570 30.40 8.88 13.65
C GLU A 570 28.91 9.19 13.71
N ASN A 571 28.54 10.45 13.45
CA ASN A 571 27.18 10.97 13.59
C ASN A 571 26.46 11.18 12.25
N LEU A 572 27.07 10.91 11.11
CA LEU A 572 26.47 11.14 9.79
C LEU A 572 26.70 9.96 8.86
N LYS A 573 25.61 9.31 8.47
CA LYS A 573 25.55 8.28 7.44
C LYS A 573 24.78 8.79 6.24
N THR A 574 25.29 8.57 5.05
CA THR A 574 24.65 8.94 3.79
C THR A 574 24.56 7.74 2.85
N SER A 575 23.61 7.75 1.94
CA SER A 575 23.58 6.78 0.85
C SER A 575 23.07 7.41 -0.44
N ALA A 576 23.54 6.86 -1.56
CA ALA A 576 23.04 7.18 -2.89
C ALA A 576 22.84 5.88 -3.67
N THR A 577 21.74 5.79 -4.41
CA THR A 577 21.45 4.63 -5.27
C THR A 577 20.85 5.11 -6.58
N TYR A 578 21.42 4.66 -7.69
CA TYR A 578 20.82 4.76 -9.02
C TYR A 578 20.26 3.41 -9.42
N TYR A 579 19.07 3.38 -9.99
CA TYR A 579 18.40 2.13 -10.41
C TYR A 579 17.66 2.29 -11.73
N GLN A 580 17.46 1.15 -12.43
CA GLN A 580 16.58 1.05 -13.57
C GLN A 580 15.84 -0.29 -13.56
N THR A 581 14.54 -0.22 -13.80
CA THR A 581 13.65 -1.38 -13.96
C THR A 581 12.96 -1.31 -15.30
N MET A 582 12.99 -2.41 -16.05
CA MET A 582 12.23 -2.63 -17.29
C MET A 582 11.15 -3.64 -17.00
N ILE A 583 9.90 -3.33 -17.37
CA ILE A 583 8.76 -4.23 -17.26
C ILE A 583 8.26 -4.55 -18.65
N GLN A 584 8.07 -5.83 -18.95
CA GLN A 584 7.55 -6.38 -20.22
C GLN A 584 6.26 -7.16 -19.97
N ASP A 585 5.48 -7.38 -21.02
CA ASP A 585 4.17 -8.04 -20.94
C ASP A 585 3.22 -7.39 -19.94
N LEU A 586 3.31 -6.05 -19.80
CA LEU A 586 2.51 -5.30 -18.85
C LEU A 586 1.02 -5.51 -19.13
N ILE A 587 0.27 -5.88 -18.10
CA ILE A 587 -1.18 -6.08 -18.22
C ILE A 587 -1.87 -4.73 -18.21
N THR A 588 -2.53 -4.41 -19.31
CA THR A 588 -3.25 -3.14 -19.53
C THR A 588 -4.69 -3.39 -19.98
N ASN A 589 -5.53 -2.36 -19.92
CA ASN A 589 -6.91 -2.43 -20.38
C ASN A 589 -7.03 -1.93 -21.82
N LYS A 590 -7.43 -2.79 -22.75
CA LYS A 590 -7.78 -2.44 -24.12
C LYS A 590 -9.26 -2.14 -24.20
N ARG A 591 -9.61 -0.96 -24.71
CA ARG A 591 -11.00 -0.60 -25.01
C ARG A 591 -11.44 -1.29 -26.29
N LEU A 592 -12.51 -2.10 -26.23
CA LEU A 592 -13.10 -2.82 -27.35
C LEU A 592 -14.32 -2.08 -27.93
N ALA A 593 -15.05 -1.32 -27.10
CA ALA A 593 -16.18 -0.52 -27.54
C ALA A 593 -16.19 0.87 -26.89
N PRO A 594 -16.60 1.93 -27.64
CA PRO A 594 -16.67 3.29 -27.12
C PRO A 594 -17.95 3.52 -26.27
N PRO A 595 -18.06 4.69 -25.58
CA PRO A 595 -19.30 5.10 -24.92
C PRO A 595 -20.50 5.09 -25.90
N PRO A 596 -21.74 4.87 -25.40
CA PRO A 596 -22.12 4.79 -23.99
C PRO A 596 -21.86 3.44 -23.33
N ASN A 597 -21.66 2.36 -24.07
CA ASN A 597 -21.46 1.02 -23.56
C ASN A 597 -19.98 0.63 -23.70
N ILE A 598 -19.15 1.12 -22.79
CA ILE A 598 -17.71 0.84 -22.81
C ILE A 598 -17.47 -0.64 -22.53
N VAL A 599 -16.77 -1.31 -23.43
CA VAL A 599 -16.26 -2.66 -23.22
C VAL A 599 -14.74 -2.59 -23.20
N SER A 600 -14.12 -3.13 -22.17
CA SER A 600 -12.67 -3.24 -22.03
C SER A 600 -12.24 -4.67 -21.73
N GLN A 601 -11.05 -5.03 -22.15
CA GLN A 601 -10.43 -6.33 -21.88
C GLN A 601 -9.00 -6.14 -21.41
N ARG A 602 -8.58 -6.92 -20.43
CA ARG A 602 -7.17 -6.97 -20.01
C ARG A 602 -6.35 -7.77 -20.98
N ILE A 603 -5.21 -7.22 -21.40
CA ILE A 603 -4.26 -7.86 -22.33
C ILE A 603 -2.82 -7.58 -21.91
N ASN A 604 -1.87 -8.45 -22.30
CA ASN A 604 -0.45 -8.18 -22.19
C ASN A 604 -0.02 -7.33 -23.41
N ALA A 605 0.04 -6.04 -23.28
CA ALA A 605 0.25 -5.13 -24.41
C ALA A 605 1.27 -4.03 -24.14
N GLY A 606 1.93 -4.03 -22.98
CA GLY A 606 2.77 -2.91 -22.57
C GLY A 606 4.20 -3.28 -22.27
N ARG A 607 5.09 -2.30 -22.46
CA ARG A 607 6.46 -2.28 -21.97
C ARG A 607 6.73 -0.93 -21.33
N ALA A 608 7.31 -0.93 -20.13
CA ALA A 608 7.60 0.28 -19.39
C ALA A 608 9.03 0.29 -18.86
N ARG A 609 9.59 1.49 -18.72
CA ARG A 609 10.86 1.76 -18.08
C ARG A 609 10.68 2.67 -16.89
N ILE A 610 11.34 2.35 -15.80
CA ILE A 610 11.41 3.18 -14.61
C ILE A 610 12.88 3.29 -14.21
N SER A 611 13.37 4.50 -14.01
CA SER A 611 14.73 4.76 -13.52
C SER A 611 14.70 5.88 -12.50
N GLY A 612 15.70 5.94 -11.61
CA GLY A 612 15.71 6.97 -10.60
C GLY A 612 16.98 7.03 -9.78
N ILE A 613 17.05 8.08 -8.98
CA ILE A 613 18.11 8.31 -7.99
C ILE A 613 17.46 8.45 -6.63
N GLU A 614 17.97 7.72 -5.67
CA GLU A 614 17.62 7.83 -4.25
C GLU A 614 18.84 8.36 -3.49
N LEU A 615 18.60 9.36 -2.65
CA LEU A 615 19.58 9.90 -1.72
C LEU A 615 19.00 9.80 -0.32
N SER A 616 19.79 9.40 0.68
CA SER A 616 19.40 9.48 2.07
C SER A 616 20.54 9.95 2.97
N ALA A 617 20.16 10.56 4.10
CA ALA A 617 21.05 10.97 5.15
C ALA A 617 20.41 10.71 6.51
N GLU A 618 21.17 10.15 7.43
CA GLU A 618 20.83 9.95 8.82
C GLU A 618 21.91 10.59 9.68
N SER A 619 21.51 11.42 10.63
CA SER A 619 22.45 12.16 11.46
C SER A 619 21.97 12.29 12.90
N VAL A 620 22.88 12.08 13.83
CA VAL A 620 22.77 12.52 15.22
C VAL A 620 23.35 13.93 15.29
N LEU A 621 22.50 14.96 15.22
CA LEU A 621 22.93 16.36 15.18
C LEU A 621 23.56 16.78 16.50
N ASN A 622 23.03 16.28 17.61
CA ASN A 622 23.56 16.46 18.97
C ASN A 622 22.95 15.39 19.89
N SER A 623 23.26 15.42 21.19
CA SER A 623 22.81 14.41 22.18
C SER A 623 21.29 14.32 22.36
N TRP A 624 20.52 15.27 21.87
CA TRP A 624 19.05 15.31 22.02
C TRP A 624 18.29 15.40 20.70
N LEU A 625 18.95 15.51 19.54
CA LEU A 625 18.32 15.75 18.24
C LEU A 625 18.90 14.83 17.16
N GLU A 626 18.06 14.01 16.55
CA GLU A 626 18.33 13.16 15.40
C GLU A 626 17.59 13.66 14.17
N MET A 627 18.15 13.42 13.00
CA MET A 627 17.58 13.76 11.70
C MET A 627 17.69 12.58 10.75
N SER A 628 16.61 12.31 10.03
CA SER A 628 16.60 11.43 8.86
C SER A 628 15.98 12.17 7.69
N ALA A 629 16.64 12.14 6.53
CA ALA A 629 16.15 12.78 5.31
C ALA A 629 16.33 11.86 4.10
N SER A 630 15.42 11.92 3.15
CA SER A 630 15.52 11.21 1.87
C SER A 630 14.96 12.03 0.72
N LEU A 631 15.52 11.83 -0.46
CA LEU A 631 15.11 12.45 -1.71
C LEU A 631 15.14 11.40 -2.80
N ALA A 632 14.06 11.31 -3.57
CA ALA A 632 13.96 10.42 -4.72
C ALA A 632 13.52 11.19 -5.96
N PHE A 633 14.23 10.96 -7.05
CA PHE A 633 13.89 11.40 -8.41
C PHE A 633 13.53 10.16 -9.22
N ILE A 634 12.31 10.12 -9.76
CA ILE A 634 11.76 8.94 -10.45
C ILE A 634 11.35 9.36 -11.86
N GLU A 635 11.91 8.74 -12.87
CA GLU A 635 11.46 8.84 -14.25
C GLU A 635 10.82 7.51 -14.65
N SER A 636 9.54 7.55 -14.96
CA SER A 636 8.77 6.40 -15.43
C SER A 636 8.17 6.70 -16.80
N GLU A 637 8.21 5.74 -17.71
CA GLU A 637 7.78 5.94 -19.10
C GLU A 637 7.15 4.66 -19.64
N MET A 638 6.00 4.80 -20.29
CA MET A 638 5.41 3.77 -21.13
C MET A 638 6.13 3.74 -22.47
N LEU A 639 6.85 2.66 -22.77
CA LEU A 639 7.62 2.52 -24.01
C LEU A 639 6.76 1.94 -25.15
N GLU A 640 5.87 1.02 -24.82
CA GLU A 640 4.96 0.36 -25.74
C GLU A 640 3.61 0.13 -25.05
N ASN A 641 2.51 0.38 -25.75
CA ASN A 641 1.17 0.01 -25.31
C ASN A 641 0.22 -0.09 -26.51
N GLU A 642 0.04 -1.31 -26.99
CA GLU A 642 -0.87 -1.58 -28.12
C GLU A 642 -2.35 -1.33 -27.76
N ALA A 643 -2.69 -1.40 -26.48
CA ALA A 643 -4.04 -1.16 -25.99
C ALA A 643 -4.42 0.32 -26.02
N ASP A 644 -3.44 1.20 -25.78
CA ASP A 644 -3.59 2.66 -25.74
C ASP A 644 -2.30 3.33 -26.26
N PRO A 645 -2.13 3.46 -27.60
CA PRO A 645 -0.94 4.08 -28.19
C PRO A 645 -0.70 5.53 -27.73
N GLY A 646 -1.75 6.24 -27.31
CA GLY A 646 -1.64 7.61 -26.78
C GLY A 646 -0.91 7.70 -25.44
N SER A 647 -0.73 6.58 -24.76
CA SER A 647 0.04 6.50 -23.51
C SER A 647 1.54 6.32 -23.71
N VAL A 648 2.00 6.03 -24.94
CA VAL A 648 3.43 5.87 -25.24
C VAL A 648 4.18 7.20 -25.02
N GLY A 649 5.33 7.15 -24.34
CA GLY A 649 6.09 8.31 -23.93
C GLY A 649 5.52 9.05 -22.71
N LYS A 650 4.42 8.56 -22.11
CA LYS A 650 3.80 9.14 -20.93
C LYS A 650 4.29 8.49 -19.66
N ARG A 651 4.18 9.25 -18.57
CA ARG A 651 4.51 8.77 -17.21
C ARG A 651 3.51 7.69 -16.77
N LEU A 652 4.00 6.68 -16.07
CA LEU A 652 3.14 5.67 -15.45
C LEU A 652 2.22 6.29 -14.39
N ILE A 653 1.04 5.73 -14.26
CA ILE A 653 0.09 6.12 -13.21
C ILE A 653 0.67 5.84 -11.82
N ASP A 654 0.23 6.58 -10.80
CA ASP A 654 0.69 6.46 -9.40
C ASP A 654 2.22 6.56 -9.21
N SER A 655 2.92 7.17 -10.16
CA SER A 655 4.38 7.33 -10.14
C SER A 655 4.75 8.82 -10.01
N PRO A 656 4.96 9.36 -8.79
CA PRO A 656 5.42 10.72 -8.61
C PRO A 656 6.84 10.91 -9.17
N LYS A 657 7.14 12.09 -9.69
CA LYS A 657 8.48 12.42 -10.20
C LYS A 657 9.47 12.62 -9.07
N ASN A 658 9.03 13.32 -8.02
CA ASN A 658 9.85 13.70 -6.89
C ASN A 658 9.16 13.29 -5.59
N ILE A 659 9.92 12.68 -4.69
CA ILE A 659 9.53 12.41 -3.31
C ILE A 659 10.61 12.98 -2.41
N PHE A 660 10.22 13.78 -1.43
CA PHE A 660 11.10 14.25 -0.36
C PHE A 660 10.50 13.88 0.98
N SER A 661 11.34 13.40 1.89
CA SER A 661 10.96 13.12 3.28
C SER A 661 12.02 13.62 4.24
N MET A 662 11.60 14.20 5.35
CA MET A 662 12.47 14.61 6.45
C MET A 662 11.78 14.28 7.78
N LEU A 663 12.55 13.79 8.72
CA LEU A 663 12.11 13.44 10.06
C LEU A 663 13.14 13.98 11.06
N PHE A 664 12.69 14.81 11.99
CA PHE A 664 13.45 15.20 13.17
C PHE A 664 12.86 14.50 14.39
N THR A 665 13.70 13.94 15.22
CA THR A 665 13.32 13.36 16.51
C THR A 665 14.18 13.97 17.62
N ALA A 666 13.51 14.54 18.61
CA ALA A 666 14.16 15.20 19.75
C ALA A 666 13.82 14.47 21.05
N HIS A 667 14.81 14.33 21.92
CA HIS A 667 14.68 13.72 23.24
C HIS A 667 15.38 14.59 24.29
N GLN A 668 14.64 15.07 25.30
CA GLN A 668 15.22 15.87 26.37
C GLN A 668 14.51 15.58 27.70
N GLY A 669 15.17 14.83 28.58
CA GLY A 669 14.57 14.38 29.84
C GLY A 669 13.33 13.54 29.60
N SER A 670 12.21 13.91 30.21
CA SER A 670 10.91 13.24 30.03
C SER A 670 10.18 13.63 28.73
N TRP A 671 10.70 14.59 27.98
CA TRP A 671 10.09 15.04 26.72
C TRP A 671 10.69 14.32 25.51
N SER A 672 9.83 13.95 24.60
CA SER A 672 10.23 13.60 23.23
C SER A 672 9.32 14.28 22.22
N GLY A 673 9.86 14.59 21.05
CA GLY A 673 9.12 15.27 20.00
C GLY A 673 9.56 14.82 18.62
N THR A 674 8.65 14.84 17.67
CA THR A 674 8.90 14.46 16.28
C THR A 674 8.26 15.49 15.37
N LEU A 675 9.02 15.90 14.36
CA LEU A 675 8.55 16.73 13.25
C LEU A 675 8.87 16.01 11.96
N SER A 676 7.85 15.68 11.15
CA SER A 676 8.02 15.06 9.84
C SER A 676 7.48 15.94 8.74
N ALA A 677 8.25 16.08 7.66
CA ALA A 677 7.87 16.76 6.43
C ALA A 677 7.95 15.78 5.26
N ASN A 678 6.89 15.69 4.46
CA ASN A 678 6.84 14.83 3.28
C ASN A 678 6.29 15.63 2.11
N TYR A 679 6.96 15.60 0.97
CA TYR A 679 6.52 16.16 -0.29
C TYR A 679 6.40 15.10 -1.35
N TYR A 680 5.30 15.11 -2.07
CA TYR A 680 5.06 14.26 -3.23
C TYR A 680 4.66 15.15 -4.40
N SER A 681 5.36 15.01 -5.52
CA SER A 681 4.95 15.70 -6.75
C SER A 681 3.66 15.10 -7.30
N LYS A 682 3.01 15.84 -8.23
CA LYS A 682 1.84 15.38 -8.95
C LYS A 682 2.01 13.97 -9.52
N ILE A 683 0.95 13.18 -9.44
CA ILE A 683 0.79 11.91 -10.16
C ILE A 683 -0.35 12.01 -11.17
N TYR A 684 -0.45 11.03 -12.06
CA TYR A 684 -1.52 10.91 -13.03
C TYR A 684 -2.35 9.66 -12.79
N SER A 685 -3.65 9.75 -13.03
CA SER A 685 -4.59 8.61 -13.01
C SER A 685 -4.93 8.11 -14.40
N THR A 686 -4.71 8.93 -15.43
CA THR A 686 -4.94 8.56 -16.82
C THR A 686 -3.63 8.13 -17.48
N ALA A 687 -3.66 7.06 -18.24
CA ALA A 687 -2.47 6.56 -18.93
C ALA A 687 -1.87 7.58 -19.91
N GLN A 688 -2.69 8.48 -20.47
CA GLN A 688 -2.29 9.55 -21.40
C GLN A 688 -1.86 10.84 -20.68
N ASN A 689 -1.87 10.87 -19.33
CA ASN A 689 -1.56 12.02 -18.48
C ASN A 689 -2.39 13.27 -18.80
N THR A 690 -3.68 13.09 -19.10
CA THR A 690 -4.60 14.18 -19.46
C THR A 690 -5.21 14.89 -18.27
N ASP A 691 -5.13 14.31 -17.07
CA ASP A 691 -5.60 14.86 -15.80
C ASP A 691 -4.62 15.90 -15.25
N THR A 692 -4.53 17.05 -15.92
CA THR A 692 -3.53 18.08 -15.65
C THR A 692 -3.98 19.14 -14.65
N VAL A 693 -5.29 19.29 -14.41
CA VAL A 693 -5.84 20.28 -13.48
C VAL A 693 -5.63 19.85 -12.04
N GLU A 694 -5.34 20.80 -11.16
CA GLU A 694 -5.11 20.61 -9.72
C GLU A 694 -6.19 21.34 -8.92
N GLY A 695 -6.36 20.94 -7.64
CA GLY A 695 -7.27 21.60 -6.71
C GLY A 695 -8.76 21.36 -6.99
N VAL A 696 -9.10 20.31 -7.73
CA VAL A 696 -10.48 19.96 -8.08
C VAL A 696 -10.79 18.50 -7.73
N PRO A 697 -12.05 18.15 -7.42
CA PRO A 697 -12.43 16.76 -7.21
C PRO A 697 -12.05 15.88 -8.41
N GLY A 698 -11.47 14.71 -8.13
CA GLY A 698 -10.94 13.80 -9.15
C GLY A 698 -9.53 14.11 -9.64
N ALA A 699 -8.89 15.18 -9.14
CA ALA A 699 -7.48 15.48 -9.40
C ALA A 699 -6.54 14.64 -8.51
N TYR A 700 -5.28 14.65 -8.90
CA TYR A 700 -4.17 14.05 -8.12
C TYR A 700 -3.09 15.12 -7.93
N ASP A 701 -3.23 15.88 -6.87
CA ASP A 701 -2.41 17.05 -6.60
C ASP A 701 -1.03 16.70 -6.07
N PRO A 702 0.00 17.54 -6.29
CA PRO A 702 1.17 17.53 -5.46
C PRO A 702 0.77 17.88 -4.02
N ARG A 703 1.50 17.36 -3.03
CA ARG A 703 1.17 17.64 -1.62
C ARG A 703 2.39 17.72 -0.74
N THR A 704 2.31 18.61 0.25
CA THR A 704 3.29 18.77 1.32
C THR A 704 2.62 18.50 2.66
N LEU A 705 3.04 17.48 3.36
CA LEU A 705 2.51 17.11 4.67
C LEU A 705 3.54 17.41 5.75
N LEU A 706 3.18 18.29 6.68
CA LEU A 706 3.96 18.56 7.87
C LEU A 706 3.20 18.02 9.08
N ASN A 707 3.80 17.06 9.81
CA ASN A 707 3.20 16.45 10.99
C ASN A 707 4.10 16.65 12.20
N ALA A 708 3.51 16.85 13.37
CA ALA A 708 4.23 17.01 14.63
C ALA A 708 3.61 16.12 15.72
N LYS A 709 4.45 15.56 16.58
CA LYS A 709 4.03 14.84 17.80
C LYS A 709 4.93 15.26 18.95
N ILE A 710 4.33 15.49 20.10
CA ILE A 710 5.02 15.73 21.35
C ILE A 710 4.52 14.71 22.36
N MET A 711 5.44 14.12 23.12
CA MET A 711 5.16 13.12 24.13
C MET A 711 5.89 13.49 25.43
N TYR A 712 5.24 13.26 26.54
CA TYR A 712 5.77 13.45 27.88
C TYR A 712 5.65 12.15 28.68
N ALA A 713 6.74 11.70 29.26
CA ALA A 713 6.78 10.54 30.17
C ALA A 713 6.52 11.05 31.61
N PHE A 714 5.33 10.75 32.15
CA PHE A 714 4.98 11.04 33.54
C PHE A 714 5.70 10.11 34.50
N SER A 715 5.91 8.87 34.08
CA SER A 715 6.72 7.84 34.74
C SER A 715 7.29 6.91 33.68
N ASN A 716 8.00 5.86 34.09
CA ASN A 716 8.45 4.82 33.16
C ASN A 716 7.29 4.04 32.52
N GLU A 717 6.14 3.99 33.20
CA GLU A 717 4.96 3.24 32.78
C GLU A 717 3.93 4.09 32.01
N ILE A 718 3.89 5.42 32.25
CA ILE A 718 2.83 6.28 31.73
C ILE A 718 3.41 7.39 30.88
N LYS A 719 2.96 7.45 29.62
CA LYS A 719 3.30 8.52 28.67
C LYS A 719 2.01 9.15 28.13
N GLY A 720 2.00 10.46 28.04
CA GLY A 720 0.93 11.20 27.34
C GLY A 720 1.47 11.84 26.09
N HIS A 721 0.66 11.94 25.03
CA HIS A 721 1.08 12.55 23.78
C HIS A 721 -0.01 13.37 23.10
N VAL A 722 0.43 14.35 22.32
CA VAL A 722 -0.39 15.14 21.41
C VAL A 722 0.28 15.13 20.03
N ALA A 723 -0.50 14.90 18.99
CA ALA A 723 -0.04 14.92 17.61
C ALA A 723 -0.95 15.79 16.74
N ILE A 724 -0.34 16.50 15.80
CA ILE A 724 -1.02 17.28 14.77
C ILE A 724 -0.57 16.75 13.43
N ASN A 725 -1.50 16.26 12.63
CA ASN A 725 -1.26 15.89 11.25
C ASN A 725 -1.70 17.00 10.31
N ASN A 726 -0.99 17.17 9.20
CA ASN A 726 -1.20 18.24 8.23
C ASN A 726 -1.24 19.63 8.91
N LEU A 727 -0.16 19.97 9.61
CA LEU A 727 -0.03 21.23 10.38
C LEU A 727 -0.30 22.48 9.52
N LEU A 728 0.01 22.42 8.22
CA LEU A 728 -0.20 23.51 7.26
C LEU A 728 -1.66 23.64 6.80
N ASP A 729 -2.52 22.68 7.13
CA ASP A 729 -3.90 22.57 6.65
C ASP A 729 -4.00 22.60 5.11
N GLU A 730 -3.02 21.99 4.45
CA GLU A 730 -2.97 21.94 2.99
C GLU A 730 -4.15 21.12 2.46
N LYS A 731 -4.94 21.73 1.58
CA LYS A 731 -6.04 21.05 0.87
C LYS A 731 -5.54 20.54 -0.46
N SER A 732 -5.63 19.25 -0.67
CA SER A 732 -5.23 18.59 -1.91
C SER A 732 -6.14 17.41 -2.20
N TYR A 733 -6.15 16.96 -3.44
CA TYR A 733 -6.93 15.81 -3.88
C TYR A 733 -5.99 14.64 -4.26
N SER A 734 -6.41 13.43 -3.90
CA SER A 734 -5.91 12.18 -4.44
C SER A 734 -7.09 11.37 -4.97
N PHE A 735 -7.80 11.92 -5.95
CA PHE A 735 -9.14 11.65 -6.41
C PHE A 735 -10.20 12.21 -5.45
N PHE A 736 -10.19 11.81 -4.20
CA PHE A 736 -10.99 12.38 -3.11
C PHE A 736 -10.21 13.49 -2.41
N LEU A 737 -10.91 14.36 -1.68
CA LEU A 737 -10.27 15.36 -0.82
C LEU A 737 -9.44 14.64 0.25
N ASN A 738 -8.16 14.99 0.34
CA ASN A 738 -7.27 14.48 1.39
C ASN A 738 -7.64 15.10 2.75
N PRO A 739 -7.29 14.42 3.88
CA PRO A 739 -7.54 14.96 5.21
C PRO A 739 -6.87 16.32 5.40
N GLY A 740 -7.60 17.28 5.94
CA GLY A 740 -7.07 18.56 6.42
C GLY A 740 -6.33 18.39 7.75
N ARG A 741 -6.15 19.50 8.47
CA ARG A 741 -5.49 19.48 9.77
C ARG A 741 -6.29 18.67 10.78
N SER A 742 -5.63 17.72 11.43
CA SER A 742 -6.23 16.90 12.47
C SER A 742 -5.38 16.87 13.74
N LEU A 743 -6.04 16.74 14.87
CA LEU A 743 -5.42 16.67 16.19
C LEU A 743 -5.70 15.30 16.79
N MET A 744 -4.71 14.73 17.46
CA MET A 744 -4.85 13.49 18.24
C MET A 744 -4.17 13.68 19.60
N ALA A 745 -4.79 13.18 20.66
CA ALA A 745 -4.16 13.07 21.98
C ALA A 745 -4.36 11.66 22.51
N GLY A 746 -3.41 11.18 23.30
CA GLY A 746 -3.50 9.84 23.88
C GLY A 746 -2.65 9.66 25.11
N VAL A 747 -2.92 8.54 25.77
CA VAL A 747 -2.16 8.06 26.93
C VAL A 747 -1.77 6.62 26.64
N ASP A 748 -0.49 6.33 26.83
CA ASP A 748 0.13 5.03 26.67
C ASP A 748 0.58 4.56 28.06
N PHE A 749 0.16 3.35 28.45
CA PHE A 749 0.58 2.67 29.63
C PHE A 749 1.40 1.43 29.23
N SER A 750 2.52 1.17 29.90
CA SER A 750 3.39 0.01 29.64
C SER A 750 4.07 -0.47 30.92
N LEU A 751 3.94 -1.76 31.24
CA LEU A 751 4.61 -2.47 32.33
C LEU A 751 5.63 -3.47 31.79
#